data_dd5c11c0fbffc819522bba165a4726c7
#
_entry.id   dd5c11c0fbffc819522bba165a4726c7
#
_cell.length_a   1.000
_cell.length_b   1.000
_cell.length_c   1.000
_cell.angle_alpha   90.00
_cell.angle_beta   90.00
_cell.angle_gamma   90.00
#
_symmetry.space_group_name_H-M   'P 1'
#
loop_
_entity.id
_entity.type
_entity.pdbx_description
1 polymer ?
#
loop_
_entity_poly.entity_id
_entity_poly.type
_entity_poly.pdbx_seq_one_letter_code
_entity_poly.pdbx_strand_id
1 'polypeptide(L)'
;MQEDKQEKIEQLLAQLNDNQREAVEYCNGPSLVVAGAGSGKTRVLTYKIAYLIMYGVLPYRILALTFTNKAAREMKERIAKLVNQEQASQLYMGTFHSVFSRILRAEAQHIGYNSNFTIYDETDSRSLLKSIIKTLGLNDKDYKPSTVHNIISMAKNQLIGPDAFGSSYGGQSGLRGVKLQAVTRIYTVYQARCRQANAMDFDDILVNTFRLLNENADIRNKYADRFQYILVDEYQDTNSVQVAIVKLLTVKHQRVCVVGDDYQSIYSFRGANIDNILDYQKKFDNVQVFKLERNYRSTQKIVEAANSLMKHNVKQIPKEVYSKESEGSKISYHSCYSDKEEAMVVVKEIKKLHSTKAFQYNCFAILYRTNAQSRSFEDELRKASIPYKIFGGLSFYQRKEIKDIIAYFRLVANPNDEEAFKRIINYPTRGIGGTTLQKIIECANAKGASLWDVITNPPTYNLDINKGTTTKLTAFVELISNFIRQLAMTDAYSLGTEIIKQSGIWADLAQGTSPDDIARRENLEELLAGMQAFVDERREEGREDETFLTDFLQEVALYSDLDKADDGSPKVSLMTIHAAKGLEFPVVFVVGLEENIFPNAIAASSRKELEEERRLLYVAITRAEQLCYLTNAKNRYHFGSIQFNNPSRFLKDIDPAYIDAENLPFGGIGNRMPWDEPAKDSRWQNANPVATQFKADPRPKITAPRMPERAVNPLSERTKQRLISEGGNFKRLSAAISNGGRQTETSTLSAGVGGNSAQSPTGSSTTFGTVSASQLSVGATIEHLRFGIGVVEAIEGSGENTKATVTFRNAGRKQLLLKFAKFKVL
;
A
#
# COMPACT_ATOMS: atom_id res chain seq x y z
N MET A 1 24.04 40.40 -22.97
CA MET A 1 22.79 39.90 -22.31
C MET A 1 22.06 38.85 -23.11
N GLN A 2 21.75 39.04 -24.42
CA GLN A 2 21.11 37.97 -25.25
C GLN A 2 22.09 36.82 -25.54
N GLU A 3 23.36 37.15 -25.86
CA GLU A 3 24.44 36.17 -26.09
C GLU A 3 24.73 35.33 -24.86
N ASP A 4 24.88 35.93 -23.67
CA ASP A 4 25.06 35.23 -22.38
C ASP A 4 23.88 34.29 -22.07
N LYS A 5 22.66 34.66 -22.48
CA LYS A 5 21.45 33.84 -22.25
C LYS A 5 21.45 32.62 -23.16
N GLN A 6 21.81 32.80 -24.42
CA GLN A 6 21.91 31.74 -25.41
C GLN A 6 23.01 30.75 -25.05
N GLU A 7 24.17 31.23 -24.59
CA GLU A 7 25.27 30.40 -24.13
C GLU A 7 24.86 29.50 -22.92
N LYS A 8 24.17 30.09 -21.93
CA LYS A 8 23.67 29.33 -20.78
C LYS A 8 22.64 28.25 -21.18
N ILE A 9 21.78 28.53 -22.15
CA ILE A 9 20.85 27.55 -22.70
C ILE A 9 21.59 26.40 -23.38
N GLU A 10 22.62 26.71 -24.22
CA GLU A 10 23.39 25.65 -24.86
C GLU A 10 24.20 24.83 -23.86
N GLN A 11 24.77 25.43 -22.82
CA GLN A 11 25.47 24.73 -21.72
C GLN A 11 24.50 23.81 -20.95
N LEU A 12 23.23 24.22 -20.75
CA LEU A 12 22.21 23.39 -20.15
C LEU A 12 21.89 22.17 -21.04
N LEU A 13 21.66 22.40 -22.33
CA LEU A 13 21.28 21.37 -23.29
C LEU A 13 22.40 20.38 -23.61
N ALA A 14 23.70 20.83 -23.59
CA ALA A 14 24.84 19.98 -23.81
C ALA A 14 25.01 18.84 -22.77
N GLN A 15 24.33 18.93 -21.63
CA GLN A 15 24.32 17.89 -20.60
C GLN A 15 23.34 16.76 -20.89
N LEU A 16 22.53 16.87 -21.94
CA LEU A 16 21.48 15.91 -22.30
C LEU A 16 21.93 15.09 -23.53
N ASN A 17 21.38 13.86 -23.61
CA ASN A 17 21.49 13.13 -24.88
C ASN A 17 20.45 13.67 -25.88
N ASP A 18 20.58 13.27 -27.16
CA ASP A 18 19.76 13.80 -28.25
C ASP A 18 18.24 13.69 -27.97
N ASN A 19 17.75 12.52 -27.58
CA ASN A 19 16.34 12.28 -27.28
C ASN A 19 15.84 13.11 -26.08
N GLN A 20 16.69 13.28 -25.04
CA GLN A 20 16.38 14.12 -23.89
C GLN A 20 16.37 15.60 -24.31
N ARG A 21 17.31 16.03 -25.15
CA ARG A 21 17.41 17.40 -25.68
C ARG A 21 16.17 17.75 -26.49
N GLU A 22 15.79 16.92 -27.46
CA GLU A 22 14.58 17.12 -28.26
C GLU A 22 13.31 17.26 -27.40
N ALA A 23 13.16 16.38 -26.38
CA ALA A 23 12.04 16.45 -25.46
C ALA A 23 12.02 17.73 -24.62
N VAL A 24 13.20 18.27 -24.24
CA VAL A 24 13.35 19.53 -23.49
C VAL A 24 13.03 20.74 -24.36
N GLU A 25 13.51 20.78 -25.59
CA GLU A 25 13.35 21.91 -26.51
C GLU A 25 11.92 22.06 -27.04
N TYR A 26 11.14 20.95 -27.15
CA TYR A 26 9.78 21.01 -27.67
C TYR A 26 8.81 21.67 -26.68
N CYS A 27 8.36 22.90 -26.96
CA CYS A 27 7.50 23.70 -26.07
C CYS A 27 6.16 24.14 -26.70
N ASN A 28 5.87 23.83 -27.97
CA ASN A 28 4.80 24.43 -28.74
C ASN A 28 3.47 23.66 -28.74
N GLY A 29 3.36 22.60 -27.94
CA GLY A 29 2.13 21.76 -27.87
C GLY A 29 2.22 20.64 -26.85
N PRO A 30 1.25 19.72 -26.90
CA PRO A 30 1.24 18.57 -26.01
C PRO A 30 2.36 17.59 -26.37
N SER A 31 3.07 17.09 -25.35
CA SER A 31 4.13 16.10 -25.52
C SER A 31 3.99 14.95 -24.52
N LEU A 32 4.31 13.75 -25.01
CA LEU A 32 4.41 12.53 -24.21
C LEU A 32 5.86 12.04 -24.25
N VAL A 33 6.51 11.99 -23.11
CA VAL A 33 7.84 11.41 -22.94
C VAL A 33 7.67 10.00 -22.35
N VAL A 34 7.82 8.99 -23.20
CA VAL A 34 7.81 7.56 -22.80
C VAL A 34 9.22 7.19 -22.40
N ALA A 35 9.41 6.86 -21.12
CA ALA A 35 10.73 6.75 -20.56
C ALA A 35 10.89 5.46 -19.75
N GLY A 36 11.83 4.58 -20.11
CA GLY A 36 12.15 3.38 -19.35
C GLY A 36 12.63 3.65 -17.92
N ALA A 37 12.73 2.61 -17.10
CA ALA A 37 13.35 2.73 -15.77
C ALA A 37 14.79 3.23 -15.92
N GLY A 38 15.22 4.15 -15.04
CA GLY A 38 16.59 4.68 -15.06
C GLY A 38 16.98 5.53 -16.28
N SER A 39 16.02 5.94 -17.14
CA SER A 39 16.31 6.70 -18.38
C SER A 39 16.41 8.22 -18.18
N GLY A 40 16.29 8.72 -16.95
CA GLY A 40 16.37 10.14 -16.65
C GLY A 40 15.08 10.92 -16.79
N LYS A 41 13.90 10.31 -16.54
CA LYS A 41 12.58 10.99 -16.50
C LYS A 41 12.61 12.34 -15.77
N THR A 42 13.02 12.30 -14.52
CA THR A 42 13.11 13.51 -13.66
C THR A 42 14.12 14.52 -14.20
N ARG A 43 15.21 14.06 -14.85
CA ARG A 43 16.20 14.94 -15.50
C ARG A 43 15.56 15.74 -16.62
N VAL A 44 14.81 15.09 -17.52
CA VAL A 44 14.09 15.77 -18.62
C VAL A 44 13.13 16.82 -18.07
N LEU A 45 12.33 16.49 -17.04
CA LEU A 45 11.40 17.45 -16.44
C LEU A 45 12.10 18.66 -15.79
N THR A 46 13.17 18.42 -15.00
CA THR A 46 13.91 19.50 -14.34
C THR A 46 14.63 20.41 -15.34
N TYR A 47 15.24 19.82 -16.36
CA TYR A 47 15.91 20.58 -17.43
C TYR A 47 14.90 21.34 -18.31
N LYS A 48 13.74 20.76 -18.58
CA LYS A 48 12.65 21.46 -19.31
C LYS A 48 12.12 22.66 -18.53
N ILE A 49 11.93 22.55 -17.23
CA ILE A 49 11.56 23.68 -16.37
C ILE A 49 12.64 24.77 -16.39
N ALA A 50 13.91 24.39 -16.24
CA ALA A 50 15.02 25.34 -16.31
C ALA A 50 15.10 26.01 -17.70
N TYR A 51 14.94 25.26 -18.78
CA TYR A 51 14.87 25.75 -20.14
C TYR A 51 13.76 26.79 -20.34
N LEU A 52 12.51 26.46 -19.87
CA LEU A 52 11.36 27.37 -19.96
C LEU A 52 11.63 28.70 -19.22
N ILE A 53 12.21 28.63 -18.01
CA ILE A 53 12.56 29.83 -17.23
C ILE A 53 13.63 30.65 -17.97
N MET A 54 14.69 30.02 -18.46
CA MET A 54 15.73 30.68 -19.25
C MET A 54 15.17 31.24 -20.56
N TYR A 55 14.20 30.59 -21.18
CA TYR A 55 13.50 31.06 -22.38
C TYR A 55 12.62 32.27 -22.12
N GLY A 56 12.26 32.55 -20.84
CA GLY A 56 11.52 33.75 -20.43
C GLY A 56 10.14 33.48 -19.86
N VAL A 57 9.76 32.22 -19.63
CA VAL A 57 8.53 31.89 -18.93
C VAL A 57 8.71 32.17 -17.44
N LEU A 58 7.83 32.96 -16.85
CA LEU A 58 7.92 33.29 -15.43
C LEU A 58 7.65 32.04 -14.56
N PRO A 59 8.42 31.78 -13.51
CA PRO A 59 8.33 30.55 -12.72
C PRO A 59 6.92 30.28 -12.19
N TYR A 60 6.20 31.28 -11.68
CA TYR A 60 4.83 31.12 -11.16
C TYR A 60 3.77 30.81 -12.23
N ARG A 61 4.13 30.84 -13.52
CA ARG A 61 3.30 30.42 -14.65
C ARG A 61 3.54 28.99 -15.08
N ILE A 62 4.45 28.30 -14.43
CA ILE A 62 4.75 26.87 -14.66
C ILE A 62 4.13 26.06 -13.53
N LEU A 63 3.27 25.10 -13.90
CA LEU A 63 2.69 24.11 -13.00
C LEU A 63 3.39 22.78 -13.18
N ALA A 64 4.06 22.26 -12.14
CA ALA A 64 4.72 20.97 -12.16
C ALA A 64 4.08 20.03 -11.13
N LEU A 65 3.51 18.92 -11.60
CA LEU A 65 2.77 17.95 -10.80
C LEU A 65 3.55 16.63 -10.71
N THR A 66 3.68 16.10 -9.50
CA THR A 66 4.32 14.81 -9.24
C THR A 66 3.47 13.95 -8.30
N PHE A 67 3.94 12.72 -7.98
CA PHE A 67 3.15 11.75 -7.20
C PHE A 67 3.46 11.77 -5.71
N THR A 68 4.69 12.14 -5.32
CA THR A 68 5.13 12.17 -3.91
C THR A 68 5.76 13.51 -3.53
N ASN A 69 5.61 13.90 -2.25
CA ASN A 69 6.21 15.13 -1.73
C ASN A 69 7.73 15.07 -1.78
N LYS A 70 8.33 13.90 -1.52
CA LYS A 70 9.77 13.67 -1.66
C LYS A 70 10.26 13.99 -3.08
N ALA A 71 9.59 13.46 -4.11
CA ALA A 71 9.91 13.75 -5.50
C ALA A 71 9.79 15.25 -5.83
N ALA A 72 8.75 15.91 -5.33
CA ALA A 72 8.58 17.36 -5.50
C ALA A 72 9.73 18.17 -4.90
N ARG A 73 10.18 17.81 -3.67
CA ARG A 73 11.30 18.44 -2.98
C ARG A 73 12.62 18.24 -3.75
N GLU A 74 12.96 16.99 -4.08
CA GLU A 74 14.16 16.66 -4.85
C GLU A 74 14.20 17.35 -6.22
N MET A 75 13.04 17.44 -6.91
CA MET A 75 12.96 18.17 -8.18
C MET A 75 13.20 19.67 -7.98
N LYS A 76 12.59 20.28 -6.94
CA LYS A 76 12.78 21.71 -6.62
C LYS A 76 14.24 22.03 -6.33
N GLU A 77 14.93 21.18 -5.54
CA GLU A 77 16.36 21.32 -5.23
C GLU A 77 17.24 21.20 -6.50
N ARG A 78 16.92 20.25 -7.39
CA ARG A 78 17.63 20.08 -8.66
C ARG A 78 17.44 21.29 -9.59
N ILE A 79 16.21 21.83 -9.66
CA ILE A 79 15.90 23.03 -10.44
C ILE A 79 16.64 24.24 -9.86
N ALA A 80 16.68 24.40 -8.53
CA ALA A 80 17.41 25.49 -7.88
C ALA A 80 18.90 25.52 -8.21
N LYS A 81 19.52 24.35 -8.43
CA LYS A 81 20.91 24.23 -8.89
C LYS A 81 21.08 24.63 -10.36
N LEU A 82 20.05 24.54 -11.20
CA LEU A 82 20.09 24.84 -12.64
C LEU A 82 19.79 26.32 -12.92
N VAL A 83 18.91 26.95 -12.14
CA VAL A 83 18.51 28.35 -12.32
C VAL A 83 18.99 29.21 -11.14
N ASN A 84 18.30 29.29 -10.05
CA ASN A 84 18.67 29.80 -8.73
C ASN A 84 17.55 29.49 -7.73
N GLN A 85 17.83 29.71 -6.41
CA GLN A 85 16.88 29.40 -5.33
C GLN A 85 15.62 30.28 -5.41
N GLU A 86 15.75 31.56 -5.73
CA GLU A 86 14.64 32.51 -5.82
C GLU A 86 13.64 32.07 -6.91
N GLN A 87 14.10 31.79 -8.11
CA GLN A 87 13.25 31.34 -9.23
C GLN A 87 12.62 29.98 -8.94
N ALA A 88 13.36 29.04 -8.32
CA ALA A 88 12.83 27.73 -7.98
C ALA A 88 11.76 27.81 -6.88
N SER A 89 11.84 28.76 -5.93
CA SER A 89 10.82 28.96 -4.88
C SER A 89 9.48 29.45 -5.43
N GLN A 90 9.49 30.23 -6.52
CA GLN A 90 8.30 30.78 -7.16
C GLN A 90 7.55 29.77 -8.04
N LEU A 91 8.09 28.59 -8.30
CA LEU A 91 7.40 27.55 -9.08
C LEU A 91 6.15 27.05 -8.39
N TYR A 92 5.09 26.85 -9.15
CA TYR A 92 3.88 26.18 -8.66
C TYR A 92 4.05 24.66 -8.79
N MET A 93 4.72 24.06 -7.79
CA MET A 93 5.15 22.66 -7.82
C MET A 93 4.67 21.90 -6.59
N GLY A 94 4.29 20.64 -6.78
CA GLY A 94 3.87 19.77 -5.70
C GLY A 94 3.17 18.50 -6.18
N THR A 95 2.60 17.74 -5.23
CA THR A 95 1.69 16.63 -5.59
C THR A 95 0.35 17.19 -6.07
N PHE A 96 -0.41 16.39 -6.84
CA PHE A 96 -1.78 16.76 -7.25
C PHE A 96 -2.61 17.25 -6.04
N HIS A 97 -2.60 16.49 -4.94
CA HIS A 97 -3.36 16.84 -3.75
C HIS A 97 -2.87 18.12 -3.09
N SER A 98 -1.56 18.35 -2.97
CA SER A 98 -1.01 19.56 -2.33
C SER A 98 -1.31 20.83 -3.13
N VAL A 99 -1.18 20.74 -4.45
CA VAL A 99 -1.48 21.89 -5.33
C VAL A 99 -2.97 22.19 -5.33
N PHE A 100 -3.80 21.15 -5.52
CA PHE A 100 -5.24 21.38 -5.66
C PHE A 100 -5.94 21.65 -4.33
N SER A 101 -5.47 21.17 -3.19
CA SER A 101 -5.97 21.59 -1.90
C SER A 101 -5.74 23.07 -1.64
N ARG A 102 -4.61 23.64 -2.10
CA ARG A 102 -4.30 25.07 -2.02
C ARG A 102 -5.23 25.89 -2.90
N ILE A 103 -5.51 25.44 -4.13
CA ILE A 103 -6.50 26.07 -5.02
C ILE A 103 -7.90 26.02 -4.40
N LEU A 104 -8.31 24.83 -3.89
CA LEU A 104 -9.61 24.69 -3.22
C LEU A 104 -9.79 25.60 -2.02
N ARG A 105 -8.73 25.79 -1.20
CA ARG A 105 -8.80 26.73 -0.06
C ARG A 105 -9.05 28.18 -0.51
N ALA A 106 -8.39 28.59 -1.58
CA ALA A 106 -8.56 29.93 -2.16
C ALA A 106 -9.96 30.14 -2.76
N GLU A 107 -10.58 29.10 -3.28
CA GLU A 107 -11.85 29.16 -4.02
C GLU A 107 -13.01 28.40 -3.32
N ALA A 108 -12.83 28.04 -2.04
CA ALA A 108 -13.72 27.12 -1.30
C ALA A 108 -15.21 27.54 -1.34
N GLN A 109 -15.49 28.83 -1.26
CA GLN A 109 -16.84 29.39 -1.26
C GLN A 109 -17.64 29.04 -2.52
N HIS A 110 -16.96 28.93 -3.69
CA HIS A 110 -17.61 28.61 -4.96
C HIS A 110 -18.13 27.17 -5.04
N ILE A 111 -17.68 26.30 -4.11
CA ILE A 111 -18.12 24.89 -4.04
C ILE A 111 -18.89 24.58 -2.74
N GLY A 112 -19.23 25.63 -1.95
CA GLY A 112 -20.01 25.51 -0.71
C GLY A 112 -19.22 24.93 0.49
N TYR A 113 -17.91 25.20 0.56
CA TYR A 113 -17.04 24.89 1.69
C TYR A 113 -16.42 26.17 2.27
N ASN A 114 -15.98 26.10 3.52
CA ASN A 114 -15.14 27.14 4.09
C ASN A 114 -13.65 26.85 3.79
N SER A 115 -12.83 27.90 3.73
CA SER A 115 -11.39 27.75 3.42
C SER A 115 -10.62 26.87 4.42
N ASN A 116 -11.08 26.75 5.67
CA ASN A 116 -10.50 25.95 6.73
C ASN A 116 -11.00 24.50 6.77
N PHE A 117 -11.46 23.94 5.65
CA PHE A 117 -11.93 22.56 5.60
C PHE A 117 -10.85 21.57 6.08
N THR A 118 -11.27 20.51 6.78
CA THR A 118 -10.40 19.43 7.24
C THR A 118 -10.22 18.38 6.13
N ILE A 119 -9.02 17.82 6.03
CA ILE A 119 -8.74 16.66 5.17
C ILE A 119 -8.81 15.41 6.02
N TYR A 120 -9.78 14.54 5.76
CA TYR A 120 -9.95 13.25 6.44
C TYR A 120 -9.00 12.21 5.87
N ASP A 121 -8.30 11.51 6.77
CA ASP A 121 -7.54 10.33 6.39
C ASP A 121 -8.44 9.10 6.26
N GLU A 122 -7.84 7.96 5.87
CA GLU A 122 -8.57 6.70 5.70
C GLU A 122 -9.22 6.21 7.00
N THR A 123 -8.59 6.46 8.16
CA THR A 123 -9.13 6.08 9.48
C THR A 123 -10.36 6.90 9.82
N ASP A 124 -10.31 8.21 9.57
CA ASP A 124 -11.43 9.13 9.80
C ASP A 124 -12.61 8.78 8.89
N SER A 125 -12.33 8.56 7.60
CA SER A 125 -13.34 8.16 6.60
C SER A 125 -14.02 6.84 6.98
N ARG A 126 -13.25 5.83 7.42
CA ARG A 126 -13.78 4.55 7.87
C ARG A 126 -14.59 4.67 9.17
N SER A 127 -14.17 5.54 10.10
CA SER A 127 -14.91 5.82 11.34
C SER A 127 -16.27 6.44 11.04
N LEU A 128 -16.29 7.46 10.17
CA LEU A 128 -17.52 8.10 9.72
C LEU A 128 -18.46 7.10 9.02
N LEU A 129 -17.94 6.28 8.10
CA LEU A 129 -18.71 5.23 7.44
C LEU A 129 -19.30 4.21 8.42
N LYS A 130 -18.53 3.78 9.43
CA LYS A 130 -19.02 2.89 10.49
C LYS A 130 -20.18 3.51 11.26
N SER A 131 -20.09 4.80 11.58
CA SER A 131 -21.17 5.55 12.22
C SER A 131 -22.42 5.60 11.33
N ILE A 132 -22.27 5.87 10.03
CA ILE A 132 -23.38 5.94 9.05
C ILE A 132 -24.06 4.58 8.90
N ILE A 133 -23.29 3.50 8.73
CA ILE A 133 -23.80 2.12 8.61
C ILE A 133 -24.68 1.77 9.82
N LYS A 134 -24.20 2.11 11.03
CA LYS A 134 -24.96 1.92 12.26
C LYS A 134 -26.23 2.76 12.30
N THR A 135 -26.17 4.04 11.94
CA THR A 135 -27.34 4.95 11.92
C THR A 135 -28.40 4.50 10.93
N LEU A 136 -28.01 3.92 9.79
CA LEU A 136 -28.91 3.36 8.80
C LEU A 136 -29.50 1.99 9.19
N GLY A 137 -29.17 1.46 10.37
CA GLY A 137 -29.62 0.14 10.83
C GLY A 137 -29.01 -1.04 10.05
N LEU A 138 -27.90 -0.82 9.36
CA LEU A 138 -27.23 -1.84 8.56
C LEU A 138 -26.17 -2.59 9.40
N ASN A 139 -25.94 -3.87 9.07
CA ASN A 139 -24.96 -4.71 9.76
C ASN A 139 -23.54 -4.43 9.23
N ASP A 140 -22.60 -4.08 10.10
CA ASP A 140 -21.20 -3.78 9.78
C ASP A 140 -20.38 -5.00 9.31
N LYS A 141 -20.87 -6.22 9.55
CA LYS A 141 -20.26 -7.45 9.00
C LYS A 141 -20.57 -7.63 7.51
N ASP A 142 -21.79 -7.24 7.09
CA ASP A 142 -22.24 -7.32 5.69
C ASP A 142 -21.75 -6.13 4.86
N TYR A 143 -21.66 -4.96 5.50
CA TYR A 143 -21.19 -3.69 4.94
C TYR A 143 -19.93 -3.23 5.69
N LYS A 144 -18.80 -3.95 5.49
CA LYS A 144 -17.53 -3.60 6.16
C LYS A 144 -17.11 -2.19 5.77
N PRO A 145 -16.86 -1.28 6.74
CA PRO A 145 -16.48 0.12 6.44
C PRO A 145 -15.31 0.25 5.47
N SER A 146 -14.30 -0.61 5.57
CA SER A 146 -13.15 -0.62 4.65
C SER A 146 -13.54 -0.98 3.20
N THR A 147 -14.43 -1.96 3.02
CA THR A 147 -14.91 -2.36 1.69
C THR A 147 -15.78 -1.28 1.08
N VAL A 148 -16.69 -0.69 1.86
CA VAL A 148 -17.56 0.40 1.41
C VAL A 148 -16.72 1.65 1.05
N HIS A 149 -15.71 1.98 1.85
CA HIS A 149 -14.77 3.06 1.56
C HIS A 149 -14.08 2.87 0.21
N ASN A 150 -13.52 1.68 -0.04
CA ASN A 150 -12.84 1.39 -1.31
C ASN A 150 -13.79 1.50 -2.51
N ILE A 151 -15.05 1.06 -2.38
CA ILE A 151 -16.05 1.17 -3.44
C ILE A 151 -16.35 2.64 -3.74
N ILE A 152 -16.56 3.47 -2.71
CA ILE A 152 -16.82 4.91 -2.86
C ILE A 152 -15.61 5.61 -3.48
N SER A 153 -14.40 5.32 -3.00
CA SER A 153 -13.15 5.86 -3.54
C SER A 153 -12.99 5.56 -5.03
N MET A 154 -13.19 4.30 -5.43
CA MET A 154 -13.12 3.91 -6.84
C MET A 154 -14.19 4.61 -7.70
N ALA A 155 -15.39 4.83 -7.19
CA ALA A 155 -16.43 5.59 -7.88
C ALA A 155 -16.03 7.06 -8.04
N LYS A 156 -15.54 7.71 -6.97
CA LYS A 156 -15.01 9.09 -7.03
C LYS A 156 -13.89 9.24 -8.06
N ASN A 157 -12.95 8.30 -8.11
CA ASN A 157 -11.85 8.29 -9.08
C ASN A 157 -12.30 8.12 -10.54
N GLN A 158 -13.56 7.74 -10.78
CA GLN A 158 -14.21 7.67 -12.08
C GLN A 158 -15.21 8.81 -12.32
N LEU A 159 -15.25 9.82 -11.45
CA LEU A 159 -16.22 10.94 -11.49
C LEU A 159 -17.69 10.49 -11.35
N ILE A 160 -17.94 9.36 -10.67
CA ILE A 160 -19.28 8.86 -10.42
C ILE A 160 -19.74 9.32 -9.03
N GLY A 161 -20.62 10.31 -9.00
CA GLY A 161 -21.24 10.80 -7.75
C GLY A 161 -22.35 9.86 -7.25
N PRO A 162 -22.88 10.09 -6.02
CA PRO A 162 -23.93 9.23 -5.43
C PRO A 162 -25.19 9.13 -6.28
N ASP A 163 -25.57 10.19 -7.01
CA ASP A 163 -26.76 10.21 -7.85
C ASP A 163 -26.65 9.28 -9.06
N ALA A 164 -25.44 9.20 -9.67
CA ALA A 164 -25.14 8.33 -10.80
C ALA A 164 -24.68 6.92 -10.37
N PHE A 165 -24.39 6.71 -9.08
CA PHE A 165 -23.77 5.48 -8.60
C PHE A 165 -24.63 4.23 -8.85
N GLY A 166 -25.93 4.33 -8.58
CA GLY A 166 -26.88 3.23 -8.76
C GLY A 166 -27.01 2.77 -10.21
N SER A 167 -27.00 3.71 -11.16
CA SER A 167 -27.20 3.43 -12.60
C SER A 167 -25.89 3.08 -13.33
N SER A 168 -24.79 3.76 -12.99
CA SER A 168 -23.55 3.68 -13.77
C SER A 168 -22.54 2.69 -13.19
N TYR A 169 -22.50 2.49 -11.86
CA TYR A 169 -21.46 1.71 -11.18
C TYR A 169 -21.86 0.27 -10.84
N GLY A 170 -23.17 -0.01 -10.76
CA GLY A 170 -23.68 -1.32 -10.33
C GLY A 170 -23.18 -2.51 -11.15
N GLY A 171 -22.98 -2.33 -12.45
CA GLY A 171 -22.44 -3.36 -13.34
C GLY A 171 -20.95 -3.67 -13.15
N GLN A 172 -20.16 -2.68 -12.75
CA GLN A 172 -18.70 -2.77 -12.63
C GLN A 172 -18.25 -3.25 -11.24
N SER A 173 -19.01 -2.91 -10.19
CA SER A 173 -18.67 -3.21 -8.79
C SER A 173 -19.00 -4.63 -8.33
N GLY A 174 -19.70 -5.42 -9.12
CA GLY A 174 -20.26 -6.70 -8.70
C GLY A 174 -21.42 -6.59 -7.70
N LEU A 175 -21.81 -5.35 -7.32
CA LEU A 175 -22.95 -5.08 -6.44
C LEU A 175 -24.26 -5.16 -7.24
N ARG A 176 -25.25 -5.86 -6.70
CA ARG A 176 -26.58 -5.99 -7.32
C ARG A 176 -27.71 -5.83 -6.31
N GLY A 177 -28.88 -5.38 -6.79
CA GLY A 177 -30.11 -5.35 -6.00
C GLY A 177 -29.97 -4.57 -4.68
N VAL A 178 -30.38 -5.18 -3.57
CA VAL A 178 -30.44 -4.55 -2.24
C VAL A 178 -29.06 -4.02 -1.77
N LYS A 179 -27.96 -4.73 -2.08
CA LYS A 179 -26.61 -4.27 -1.69
C LYS A 179 -26.21 -3.00 -2.42
N LEU A 180 -26.54 -2.87 -3.70
CA LEU A 180 -26.26 -1.67 -4.48
C LEU A 180 -27.03 -0.47 -3.92
N GLN A 181 -28.33 -0.63 -3.64
CA GLN A 181 -29.16 0.43 -3.05
C GLN A 181 -28.64 0.88 -1.68
N ALA A 182 -28.24 -0.08 -0.82
CA ALA A 182 -27.68 0.23 0.49
C ALA A 182 -26.37 1.02 0.38
N VAL A 183 -25.45 0.61 -0.50
CA VAL A 183 -24.17 1.33 -0.69
C VAL A 183 -24.41 2.71 -1.30
N THR A 184 -25.34 2.86 -2.24
CA THR A 184 -25.76 4.17 -2.78
C THR A 184 -26.23 5.10 -1.66
N ARG A 185 -27.10 4.60 -0.77
CA ARG A 185 -27.61 5.38 0.37
C ARG A 185 -26.48 5.75 1.34
N ILE A 186 -25.55 4.82 1.62
CA ILE A 186 -24.38 5.09 2.47
C ILE A 186 -23.54 6.18 1.82
N TYR A 187 -23.27 6.14 0.52
CA TYR A 187 -22.47 7.12 -0.20
C TYR A 187 -23.12 8.51 -0.15
N THR A 188 -24.44 8.60 -0.39
CA THR A 188 -25.18 9.87 -0.30
C THR A 188 -25.06 10.50 1.10
N VAL A 189 -25.26 9.70 2.16
CA VAL A 189 -25.16 10.18 3.54
C VAL A 189 -23.71 10.54 3.89
N TYR A 190 -22.72 9.75 3.43
CA TYR A 190 -21.31 10.02 3.65
C TYR A 190 -20.89 11.38 3.08
N GLN A 191 -21.27 11.67 1.83
CA GLN A 191 -20.93 12.93 1.20
C GLN A 191 -21.64 14.11 1.87
N ALA A 192 -22.90 13.96 2.28
CA ALA A 192 -23.64 14.98 3.01
C ALA A 192 -22.98 15.29 4.36
N ARG A 193 -22.56 14.28 5.12
CA ARG A 193 -21.90 14.46 6.41
C ARG A 193 -20.49 15.04 6.28
N CYS A 194 -19.72 14.67 5.28
CA CYS A 194 -18.43 15.32 5.00
C CYS A 194 -18.63 16.81 4.74
N ARG A 195 -19.66 17.18 3.96
CA ARG A 195 -19.98 18.57 3.67
C ARG A 195 -20.42 19.34 4.92
N GLN A 196 -21.26 18.74 5.77
CA GLN A 196 -21.71 19.31 7.04
C GLN A 196 -20.55 19.53 8.03
N ALA A 197 -19.58 18.58 8.07
CA ALA A 197 -18.39 18.68 8.91
C ALA A 197 -17.32 19.62 8.33
N ASN A 198 -17.60 20.31 7.22
CA ASN A 198 -16.59 21.06 6.45
C ASN A 198 -15.31 20.22 6.26
N ALA A 199 -15.46 18.99 5.81
CA ALA A 199 -14.37 18.04 5.63
C ALA A 199 -14.40 17.40 4.22
N MET A 200 -13.23 17.07 3.69
CA MET A 200 -13.02 16.38 2.42
C MET A 200 -12.10 15.18 2.68
N ASP A 201 -12.39 14.03 2.09
CA ASP A 201 -11.37 12.98 1.99
C ASP A 201 -10.38 13.27 0.84
N PHE A 202 -9.36 12.41 0.68
CA PHE A 202 -8.36 12.60 -0.37
C PHE A 202 -8.96 12.63 -1.78
N ASP A 203 -9.96 11.77 -2.06
CA ASP A 203 -10.61 11.74 -3.37
C ASP A 203 -11.45 13.00 -3.60
N ASP A 204 -12.08 13.54 -2.56
CA ASP A 204 -12.87 14.77 -2.64
C ASP A 204 -12.05 15.99 -3.06
N ILE A 205 -10.75 16.05 -2.68
CA ILE A 205 -9.87 17.14 -3.11
C ILE A 205 -9.82 17.18 -4.65
N LEU A 206 -9.65 16.04 -5.29
CA LEU A 206 -9.59 15.97 -6.76
C LEU A 206 -10.96 16.17 -7.40
N VAL A 207 -11.99 15.51 -6.90
CA VAL A 207 -13.36 15.61 -7.43
C VAL A 207 -13.90 17.03 -7.34
N ASN A 208 -13.72 17.69 -6.18
CA ASN A 208 -14.16 19.07 -5.98
C ASN A 208 -13.32 20.07 -6.81
N THR A 209 -12.02 19.80 -7.03
CA THR A 209 -11.21 20.62 -7.97
C THR A 209 -11.74 20.49 -9.39
N PHE A 210 -12.02 19.27 -9.85
CA PHE A 210 -12.64 19.05 -11.16
C PHE A 210 -13.99 19.79 -11.26
N ARG A 211 -14.85 19.64 -10.26
CA ARG A 211 -16.15 20.28 -10.19
C ARG A 211 -16.02 21.82 -10.24
N LEU A 212 -15.13 22.39 -9.42
CA LEU A 212 -14.84 23.82 -9.39
C LEU A 212 -14.48 24.36 -10.79
N LEU A 213 -13.53 23.71 -11.46
CA LEU A 213 -13.06 24.13 -12.78
C LEU A 213 -14.08 23.85 -13.89
N ASN A 214 -14.90 22.81 -13.78
CA ASN A 214 -15.88 22.44 -14.79
C ASN A 214 -17.14 23.33 -14.73
N GLU A 215 -17.64 23.62 -13.53
CA GLU A 215 -18.86 24.38 -13.31
C GLU A 215 -18.62 25.92 -13.36
N ASN A 216 -17.39 26.41 -13.09
CA ASN A 216 -17.08 27.85 -13.01
C ASN A 216 -16.09 28.26 -14.11
N ALA A 217 -16.61 28.79 -15.21
CA ALA A 217 -15.81 29.20 -16.35
C ALA A 217 -14.78 30.30 -16.04
N ASP A 218 -15.10 31.24 -15.15
CA ASP A 218 -14.21 32.33 -14.77
C ASP A 218 -13.02 31.82 -13.96
N ILE A 219 -13.28 30.94 -13.00
CA ILE A 219 -12.21 30.31 -12.21
C ILE A 219 -11.34 29.42 -13.11
N ARG A 220 -11.94 28.61 -13.98
CA ARG A 220 -11.19 27.82 -14.96
C ARG A 220 -10.29 28.72 -15.80
N ASN A 221 -10.80 29.81 -16.35
CA ASN A 221 -10.07 30.77 -17.17
C ASN A 221 -8.94 31.44 -16.37
N LYS A 222 -9.18 31.86 -15.11
CA LYS A 222 -8.18 32.42 -14.19
C LYS A 222 -6.97 31.50 -14.06
N TYR A 223 -7.17 30.20 -13.81
CA TYR A 223 -6.08 29.25 -13.62
C TYR A 223 -5.46 28.77 -14.95
N ALA A 224 -6.23 28.68 -16.03
CA ALA A 224 -5.70 28.38 -17.37
C ALA A 224 -4.81 29.52 -17.90
N ASP A 225 -5.15 30.77 -17.61
CA ASP A 225 -4.32 31.94 -17.99
C ASP A 225 -3.08 32.06 -17.07
N ARG A 226 -3.22 31.66 -15.80
CA ARG A 226 -2.09 31.64 -14.86
C ARG A 226 -1.04 30.61 -15.25
N PHE A 227 -1.45 29.36 -15.50
CA PHE A 227 -0.55 28.25 -15.80
C PHE A 227 -0.33 28.11 -17.30
N GLN A 228 0.70 28.78 -17.82
CA GLN A 228 1.02 28.78 -19.25
C GLN A 228 1.69 27.49 -19.72
N TYR A 229 2.27 26.71 -18.82
CA TYR A 229 2.89 25.43 -19.10
C TYR A 229 2.63 24.44 -17.95
N ILE A 230 2.20 23.23 -18.28
CA ILE A 230 1.90 22.18 -17.31
C ILE A 230 2.82 21.00 -17.57
N LEU A 231 3.50 20.52 -16.51
CA LEU A 231 4.33 19.32 -16.52
C LEU A 231 3.78 18.31 -15.54
N VAL A 232 3.72 17.04 -15.96
CA VAL A 232 3.20 15.94 -15.10
C VAL A 232 4.20 14.80 -15.12
N ASP A 233 4.74 14.46 -13.94
CA ASP A 233 5.58 13.28 -13.73
C ASP A 233 4.72 12.04 -13.41
N GLU A 234 5.30 10.84 -13.64
CA GLU A 234 4.65 9.55 -13.36
C GLU A 234 3.21 9.45 -13.91
N TYR A 235 3.00 9.94 -15.15
CA TYR A 235 1.67 10.08 -15.75
C TYR A 235 0.88 8.77 -15.85
N GLN A 236 1.55 7.61 -15.91
CA GLN A 236 0.94 6.27 -15.91
C GLN A 236 0.17 5.93 -14.62
N ASP A 237 0.44 6.67 -13.53
CA ASP A 237 -0.23 6.47 -12.25
C ASP A 237 -1.42 7.41 -12.03
N THR A 238 -1.76 8.24 -13.01
CA THR A 238 -2.89 9.16 -12.92
C THR A 238 -4.23 8.43 -13.00
N ASN A 239 -5.23 8.97 -12.27
CA ASN A 239 -6.63 8.55 -12.39
C ASN A 239 -7.38 9.45 -13.41
N SER A 240 -8.63 9.09 -13.71
CA SER A 240 -9.44 9.81 -14.68
C SER A 240 -9.73 11.26 -14.26
N VAL A 241 -9.86 11.52 -12.95
CA VAL A 241 -10.11 12.88 -12.41
C VAL A 241 -8.92 13.79 -12.64
N GLN A 242 -7.70 13.29 -12.34
CA GLN A 242 -6.45 14.05 -12.54
C GLN A 242 -6.26 14.44 -14.01
N VAL A 243 -6.51 13.50 -14.92
CA VAL A 243 -6.46 13.78 -16.36
C VAL A 243 -7.49 14.81 -16.78
N ALA A 244 -8.72 14.72 -16.26
CA ALA A 244 -9.78 15.68 -16.57
C ALA A 244 -9.42 17.09 -16.07
N ILE A 245 -8.83 17.23 -14.87
CA ILE A 245 -8.34 18.51 -14.36
C ILE A 245 -7.25 19.11 -15.28
N VAL A 246 -6.25 18.29 -15.64
CA VAL A 246 -5.17 18.75 -16.56
C VAL A 246 -5.75 19.23 -17.89
N LYS A 247 -6.72 18.51 -18.45
CA LYS A 247 -7.42 18.94 -19.68
C LYS A 247 -8.12 20.30 -19.52
N LEU A 248 -8.85 20.51 -18.43
CA LEU A 248 -9.54 21.79 -18.17
C LEU A 248 -8.56 22.96 -18.05
N LEU A 249 -7.41 22.74 -17.45
CA LEU A 249 -6.37 23.77 -17.28
C LEU A 249 -5.60 24.07 -18.58
N THR A 250 -5.58 23.13 -19.56
CA THR A 250 -4.82 23.28 -20.81
C THR A 250 -5.67 23.65 -22.02
N VAL A 251 -7.00 23.81 -21.85
CA VAL A 251 -7.96 24.09 -22.95
C VAL A 251 -7.52 25.25 -23.86
N LYS A 252 -6.92 26.32 -23.32
CA LYS A 252 -6.55 27.52 -24.08
C LYS A 252 -5.25 27.39 -24.88
N HIS A 253 -4.28 26.61 -24.40
CA HIS A 253 -2.92 26.68 -24.95
C HIS A 253 -2.32 25.31 -25.29
N GLN A 254 -2.87 24.21 -24.80
CA GLN A 254 -2.43 22.83 -25.01
C GLN A 254 -0.94 22.57 -24.68
N ARG A 255 -0.28 23.48 -23.95
CA ARG A 255 1.14 23.36 -23.55
C ARG A 255 1.25 22.46 -22.33
N VAL A 256 1.31 21.16 -22.57
CA VAL A 256 1.42 20.13 -21.53
C VAL A 256 2.48 19.13 -21.92
N CYS A 257 3.39 18.83 -20.97
CA CYS A 257 4.38 17.77 -21.11
C CYS A 257 4.11 16.71 -20.03
N VAL A 258 3.82 15.50 -20.44
CA VAL A 258 3.67 14.37 -19.52
C VAL A 258 4.82 13.40 -19.69
N VAL A 259 5.36 12.93 -18.58
CA VAL A 259 6.46 11.95 -18.56
C VAL A 259 5.98 10.72 -17.80
N GLY A 260 6.26 9.54 -18.33
CA GLY A 260 5.85 8.31 -17.68
C GLY A 260 6.47 7.05 -18.25
N ASP A 261 6.27 5.96 -17.54
CA ASP A 261 6.68 4.61 -17.92
C ASP A 261 5.49 3.66 -17.71
N ASP A 262 4.86 3.23 -18.79
CA ASP A 262 3.74 2.28 -18.72
C ASP A 262 4.13 0.94 -18.08
N TYR A 263 5.42 0.54 -18.13
CA TYR A 263 5.95 -0.63 -17.41
C TYR A 263 5.99 -0.44 -15.90
N GLN A 264 5.84 0.78 -15.38
CA GLN A 264 5.82 1.10 -13.96
C GLN A 264 4.42 1.51 -13.44
N SER A 265 3.34 1.21 -14.19
CA SER A 265 1.97 1.44 -13.74
C SER A 265 1.54 0.33 -12.78
N ILE A 266 1.56 0.63 -11.46
CA ILE A 266 1.36 -0.33 -10.36
C ILE A 266 0.40 0.16 -9.27
N TYR A 267 -0.42 1.19 -9.53
CA TYR A 267 -1.34 1.79 -8.56
C TYR A 267 -2.82 1.72 -8.98
N SER A 268 -3.23 0.67 -9.74
CA SER A 268 -4.64 0.54 -10.14
C SER A 268 -5.56 0.38 -8.93
N PHE A 269 -5.09 -0.24 -7.86
CA PHE A 269 -5.82 -0.37 -6.59
C PHE A 269 -6.09 0.99 -5.89
N ARG A 270 -5.40 2.07 -6.31
CA ARG A 270 -5.64 3.46 -5.91
C ARG A 270 -6.36 4.28 -7.00
N GLY A 271 -6.96 3.63 -7.98
CA GLY A 271 -7.69 4.28 -9.06
C GLY A 271 -6.84 4.72 -10.25
N ALA A 272 -5.52 4.44 -10.28
CA ALA A 272 -4.70 4.70 -11.46
C ALA A 272 -5.22 3.92 -12.68
N ASN A 273 -5.14 4.55 -13.84
CA ASN A 273 -5.58 3.94 -15.09
C ASN A 273 -4.47 4.04 -16.14
N ILE A 274 -3.87 2.91 -16.48
CA ILE A 274 -2.80 2.82 -17.47
C ILE A 274 -3.27 3.32 -18.86
N ASP A 275 -4.55 3.20 -19.18
CA ASP A 275 -5.09 3.70 -20.47
C ASP A 275 -4.94 5.24 -20.60
N ASN A 276 -4.64 5.95 -19.49
CA ASN A 276 -4.34 7.39 -19.54
C ASN A 276 -3.07 7.70 -20.33
N ILE A 277 -2.01 6.91 -20.15
CA ILE A 277 -0.76 7.06 -20.91
C ILE A 277 -0.84 6.37 -22.27
N LEU A 278 -1.44 5.17 -22.35
CA LEU A 278 -1.56 4.42 -23.62
C LEU A 278 -2.38 5.18 -24.66
N ASP A 279 -3.44 5.85 -24.24
CA ASP A 279 -4.36 6.61 -25.10
C ASP A 279 -4.10 8.12 -25.08
N TYR A 280 -2.92 8.57 -24.62
CA TYR A 280 -2.62 9.99 -24.51
C TYR A 280 -2.78 10.74 -25.83
N GLN A 281 -2.30 10.16 -26.94
CA GLN A 281 -2.43 10.73 -28.30
C GLN A 281 -3.88 10.89 -28.79
N LYS A 282 -4.84 10.17 -28.18
CA LYS A 282 -6.28 10.33 -28.49
C LYS A 282 -6.92 11.44 -27.65
N LYS A 283 -6.22 11.95 -26.63
CA LYS A 283 -6.77 12.94 -25.67
C LYS A 283 -6.39 14.36 -26.00
N PHE A 284 -5.32 14.56 -26.76
CA PHE A 284 -4.81 15.87 -27.21
C PHE A 284 -4.50 15.82 -28.70
N ASP A 285 -4.63 16.96 -29.37
CA ASP A 285 -4.34 17.08 -30.80
C ASP A 285 -2.84 17.32 -31.04
N ASN A 286 -2.28 16.78 -32.11
CA ASN A 286 -0.88 16.98 -32.52
C ASN A 286 0.17 16.65 -31.46
N VAL A 287 -0.03 15.57 -30.71
CA VAL A 287 0.90 15.12 -29.65
C VAL A 287 2.25 14.70 -30.25
N GLN A 288 3.35 15.29 -29.74
CA GLN A 288 4.69 14.79 -30.03
C GLN A 288 5.08 13.72 -28.99
N VAL A 289 5.66 12.60 -29.48
CA VAL A 289 6.08 11.50 -28.61
C VAL A 289 7.59 11.34 -28.65
N PHE A 290 8.22 11.38 -27.50
CA PHE A 290 9.65 11.19 -27.32
C PHE A 290 9.89 9.89 -26.54
N LYS A 291 10.88 9.07 -26.96
CA LYS A 291 11.24 7.83 -26.27
C LYS A 291 12.61 7.96 -25.63
N LEU A 292 12.68 7.71 -24.33
CA LEU A 292 13.93 7.65 -23.57
C LEU A 292 14.27 6.18 -23.26
N GLU A 293 15.09 5.57 -24.10
CA GLU A 293 15.39 4.15 -24.04
C GLU A 293 16.73 3.81 -23.38
N ARG A 294 17.66 4.78 -23.24
CA ARG A 294 18.95 4.57 -22.57
C ARG A 294 18.79 4.59 -21.05
N ASN A 295 19.09 3.47 -20.42
CA ASN A 295 19.17 3.35 -18.95
C ASN A 295 20.55 3.79 -18.46
N TYR A 296 20.60 4.57 -17.37
CA TYR A 296 21.80 5.10 -16.70
C TYR A 296 21.95 4.57 -15.27
N ARG A 297 21.12 3.65 -14.85
CA ARG A 297 21.06 3.13 -13.46
C ARG A 297 21.68 1.76 -13.33
N SER A 298 21.24 0.82 -14.14
CA SER A 298 21.44 -0.61 -13.95
C SER A 298 22.44 -1.17 -14.97
N THR A 299 23.13 -2.23 -14.58
CA THR A 299 23.95 -3.03 -15.49
C THR A 299 23.11 -3.64 -16.61
N GLN A 300 23.77 -4.04 -17.73
CA GLN A 300 23.10 -4.56 -18.92
C GLN A 300 22.25 -5.80 -18.63
N LYS A 301 22.78 -6.77 -17.86
CA LYS A 301 22.06 -8.03 -17.54
C LYS A 301 20.77 -7.81 -16.78
N ILE A 302 20.73 -6.81 -15.87
CA ILE A 302 19.50 -6.46 -15.13
C ILE A 302 18.47 -5.87 -16.09
N VAL A 303 18.88 -4.98 -17.00
CA VAL A 303 17.99 -4.35 -17.98
C VAL A 303 17.44 -5.37 -18.98
N GLU A 304 18.28 -6.26 -19.51
CA GLU A 304 17.90 -7.34 -20.44
C GLU A 304 16.89 -8.31 -19.79
N ALA A 305 17.13 -8.71 -18.53
CA ALA A 305 16.21 -9.54 -17.76
C ALA A 305 14.84 -8.86 -17.56
N ALA A 306 14.84 -7.58 -17.20
CA ALA A 306 13.62 -6.79 -17.02
C ALA A 306 12.84 -6.62 -18.35
N ASN A 307 13.54 -6.42 -19.48
CA ASN A 307 12.94 -6.36 -20.80
C ASN A 307 12.29 -7.73 -21.19
N SER A 308 12.98 -8.84 -20.93
CA SER A 308 12.46 -10.18 -21.24
C SER A 308 11.14 -10.46 -20.51
N LEU A 309 11.07 -10.08 -19.23
CA LEU A 309 9.85 -10.17 -18.41
C LEU A 309 8.68 -9.39 -19.05
N MET A 310 8.92 -8.16 -19.50
CA MET A 310 7.87 -7.28 -20.01
C MET A 310 7.34 -7.70 -21.40
N LYS A 311 8.05 -8.51 -22.19
CA LYS A 311 7.54 -9.05 -23.46
C LYS A 311 6.24 -9.85 -23.33
N HIS A 312 5.93 -10.33 -22.14
CA HIS A 312 4.72 -11.10 -21.84
C HIS A 312 3.47 -10.24 -21.57
N ASN A 313 3.61 -8.92 -21.40
CA ASN A 313 2.48 -8.00 -21.31
C ASN A 313 1.99 -7.59 -22.71
N VAL A 314 0.67 -7.50 -22.88
CA VAL A 314 0.07 -7.12 -24.17
C VAL A 314 -0.20 -5.62 -24.24
N LYS A 315 -0.74 -5.05 -23.15
CA LYS A 315 -1.01 -3.60 -23.09
C LYS A 315 0.25 -2.85 -22.69
N GLN A 316 0.96 -2.32 -23.71
CA GLN A 316 2.21 -1.57 -23.50
C GLN A 316 2.54 -0.66 -24.69
N ILE A 317 3.36 0.35 -24.46
CA ILE A 317 3.97 1.17 -25.52
C ILE A 317 5.29 0.50 -25.92
N PRO A 318 5.46 0.07 -27.17
CA PRO A 318 6.70 -0.59 -27.62
C PRO A 318 7.92 0.31 -27.41
N LYS A 319 8.89 -0.19 -26.65
CA LYS A 319 10.18 0.46 -26.38
C LYS A 319 11.22 -0.58 -26.05
N GLU A 320 12.47 -0.30 -26.38
CA GLU A 320 13.61 -1.17 -26.10
C GLU A 320 14.61 -0.44 -25.19
N VAL A 321 14.53 -0.75 -23.90
CA VAL A 321 15.43 -0.12 -22.91
C VAL A 321 16.78 -0.82 -22.97
N TYR A 322 17.87 -0.04 -23.13
CA TYR A 322 19.23 -0.57 -23.16
C TYR A 322 20.14 0.19 -22.21
N SER A 323 21.17 -0.48 -21.69
CA SER A 323 22.20 0.13 -20.85
C SER A 323 23.57 0.16 -21.59
N LYS A 324 24.33 1.24 -21.38
CA LYS A 324 25.74 1.33 -21.79
C LYS A 324 26.69 1.17 -20.60
N GLU A 325 26.15 0.88 -19.43
CA GLU A 325 26.92 0.56 -18.23
C GLU A 325 27.62 -0.83 -18.38
N SER A 326 28.34 -1.28 -17.36
CA SER A 326 28.98 -2.59 -17.37
C SER A 326 28.00 -3.73 -17.66
N GLU A 327 28.49 -4.83 -18.24
CA GLU A 327 27.66 -6.02 -18.52
C GLU A 327 26.95 -6.50 -17.23
N GLY A 328 27.67 -6.50 -16.10
CA GLY A 328 27.15 -6.89 -14.80
C GLY A 328 27.01 -8.40 -14.62
N SER A 329 26.53 -8.81 -13.44
CA SER A 329 26.23 -10.19 -13.12
C SER A 329 24.81 -10.53 -13.54
N LYS A 330 24.54 -11.79 -13.88
CA LYS A 330 23.20 -12.33 -14.02
C LYS A 330 22.42 -12.19 -12.72
N ILE A 331 21.10 -12.20 -12.78
CA ILE A 331 20.23 -12.21 -11.60
C ILE A 331 20.39 -13.55 -10.87
N SER A 332 20.77 -13.51 -9.60
CA SER A 332 20.92 -14.73 -8.79
C SER A 332 19.56 -15.21 -8.26
N TYR A 333 19.23 -16.48 -8.49
CA TYR A 333 17.99 -17.08 -8.00
C TYR A 333 18.26 -18.15 -6.95
N HIS A 334 17.54 -18.08 -5.81
CA HIS A 334 17.63 -19.04 -4.70
C HIS A 334 16.25 -19.57 -4.30
N SER A 335 16.05 -20.89 -4.49
CA SER A 335 14.86 -21.58 -3.99
C SER A 335 15.13 -22.14 -2.60
N CYS A 336 14.43 -21.62 -1.60
CA CYS A 336 14.56 -21.99 -0.20
C CYS A 336 13.44 -22.94 0.23
N TYR A 337 13.72 -23.77 1.24
CA TYR A 337 12.74 -24.70 1.77
C TYR A 337 11.66 -23.98 2.59
N SER A 338 12.03 -23.00 3.42
CA SER A 338 11.11 -22.25 4.27
C SER A 338 11.42 -20.74 4.26
N ASP A 339 10.45 -19.94 4.73
CA ASP A 339 10.59 -18.50 4.95
C ASP A 339 11.77 -18.13 5.87
N LYS A 340 12.10 -18.99 6.84
CA LYS A 340 13.25 -18.79 7.72
C LYS A 340 14.57 -19.07 7.02
N GLU A 341 14.63 -20.12 6.21
CA GLU A 341 15.81 -20.40 5.38
C GLU A 341 16.02 -19.28 4.37
N GLU A 342 14.95 -18.78 3.75
CA GLU A 342 14.99 -17.62 2.85
C GLU A 342 15.64 -16.41 3.52
N ALA A 343 15.19 -16.08 4.74
CA ALA A 343 15.76 -14.98 5.52
C ALA A 343 17.25 -15.23 5.89
N MET A 344 17.62 -16.45 6.25
CA MET A 344 19.02 -16.81 6.53
C MET A 344 19.93 -16.67 5.32
N VAL A 345 19.46 -17.11 4.12
CA VAL A 345 20.20 -17.00 2.86
C VAL A 345 20.44 -15.51 2.53
N VAL A 346 19.41 -14.69 2.60
CA VAL A 346 19.51 -13.25 2.34
C VAL A 346 20.48 -12.57 3.31
N VAL A 347 20.34 -12.80 4.60
CA VAL A 347 21.22 -12.20 5.62
C VAL A 347 22.67 -12.67 5.50
N LYS A 348 22.89 -13.94 5.16
CA LYS A 348 24.22 -14.48 4.88
C LYS A 348 24.87 -13.81 3.69
N GLU A 349 24.12 -13.59 2.60
CA GLU A 349 24.63 -12.93 1.41
C GLU A 349 24.92 -11.44 1.67
N ILE A 350 24.07 -10.72 2.43
CA ILE A 350 24.34 -9.35 2.88
C ILE A 350 25.67 -9.29 3.66
N LYS A 351 25.91 -10.20 4.62
CA LYS A 351 27.17 -10.26 5.39
C LYS A 351 28.38 -10.51 4.47
N LYS A 352 28.24 -11.45 3.54
CA LYS A 352 29.28 -11.78 2.57
C LYS A 352 29.63 -10.57 1.70
N LEU A 353 28.65 -9.89 1.13
CA LEU A 353 28.86 -8.72 0.27
C LEU A 353 29.41 -7.52 1.06
N HIS A 354 28.96 -7.34 2.30
CA HIS A 354 29.51 -6.31 3.18
C HIS A 354 30.99 -6.55 3.49
N SER A 355 31.38 -7.81 3.79
CA SER A 355 32.75 -8.15 4.13
C SER A 355 33.70 -8.24 2.92
N THR A 356 33.21 -8.73 1.76
CA THR A 356 34.06 -9.00 0.58
C THR A 356 34.12 -7.88 -0.42
N LYS A 357 33.01 -7.14 -0.61
CA LYS A 357 32.89 -6.05 -1.59
C LYS A 357 32.74 -4.67 -0.94
N ALA A 358 32.87 -4.58 0.38
CA ALA A 358 32.79 -3.34 1.16
C ALA A 358 31.51 -2.52 0.95
N PHE A 359 30.40 -3.15 0.56
CA PHE A 359 29.11 -2.47 0.49
C PHE A 359 28.66 -2.04 1.90
N GLN A 360 28.31 -0.78 2.07
CA GLN A 360 27.69 -0.27 3.30
C GLN A 360 26.28 -0.86 3.45
N TYR A 361 25.74 -0.95 4.69
CA TYR A 361 24.41 -1.52 4.91
C TYR A 361 23.26 -0.74 4.23
N ASN A 362 23.41 0.55 3.97
CA ASN A 362 22.45 1.35 3.19
C ASN A 362 22.41 1.01 1.69
N CYS A 363 23.41 0.25 1.18
CA CYS A 363 23.39 -0.24 -0.19
C CYS A 363 22.41 -1.39 -0.44
N PHE A 364 21.84 -1.99 0.61
CA PHE A 364 20.99 -3.16 0.52
C PHE A 364 19.52 -2.83 0.73
N ALA A 365 18.66 -3.39 -0.16
CA ALA A 365 17.21 -3.37 0.01
C ALA A 365 16.62 -4.78 -0.06
N ILE A 366 15.71 -5.10 0.86
CA ILE A 366 14.89 -6.31 0.86
C ILE A 366 13.46 -5.90 0.49
N LEU A 367 13.02 -6.32 -0.69
CA LEU A 367 11.73 -5.96 -1.28
C LEU A 367 10.77 -7.14 -1.23
N TYR A 368 9.60 -6.92 -0.63
CA TYR A 368 8.56 -7.94 -0.48
C TYR A 368 7.20 -7.46 -1.00
N ARG A 369 6.29 -8.39 -1.29
CA ARG A 369 4.95 -8.07 -1.80
C ARG A 369 4.02 -7.55 -0.70
N THR A 370 4.12 -8.07 0.51
CA THR A 370 3.28 -7.69 1.66
C THR A 370 4.12 -7.51 2.93
N ASN A 371 3.71 -6.57 3.80
CA ASN A 371 4.41 -6.29 5.05
C ASN A 371 4.50 -7.51 6.00
N ALA A 372 3.59 -8.47 5.89
CA ALA A 372 3.64 -9.70 6.72
C ALA A 372 4.92 -10.53 6.49
N GLN A 373 5.58 -10.37 5.34
CA GLN A 373 6.81 -11.09 5.00
C GLN A 373 8.05 -10.53 5.73
N SER A 374 8.03 -9.29 6.24
CA SER A 374 9.19 -8.64 6.86
C SER A 374 9.71 -9.37 8.09
N ARG A 375 8.81 -9.97 8.88
CA ARG A 375 9.11 -10.51 10.21
C ARG A 375 10.27 -11.53 10.23
N SER A 376 10.31 -12.46 9.30
CA SER A 376 11.38 -13.47 9.21
C SER A 376 12.74 -12.83 8.97
N PHE A 377 12.79 -11.77 8.12
CA PHE A 377 14.00 -11.01 7.83
C PHE A 377 14.44 -10.15 9.03
N GLU A 378 13.50 -9.49 9.72
CA GLU A 378 13.77 -8.72 10.93
C GLU A 378 14.41 -9.58 12.01
N ASP A 379 13.83 -10.77 12.25
CA ASP A 379 14.36 -11.71 13.25
C ASP A 379 15.79 -12.16 12.90
N GLU A 380 16.09 -12.44 11.64
CA GLU A 380 17.43 -12.89 11.24
C GLU A 380 18.45 -11.72 11.19
N LEU A 381 18.06 -10.52 10.76
CA LEU A 381 18.92 -9.32 10.82
C LEU A 381 19.28 -8.97 12.26
N ARG A 382 18.30 -9.05 13.19
CA ARG A 382 18.54 -8.82 14.62
C ARG A 382 19.51 -9.84 15.22
N LYS A 383 19.35 -11.14 14.92
CA LYS A 383 20.27 -12.19 15.35
C LYS A 383 21.69 -11.99 14.80
N ALA A 384 21.76 -11.43 13.61
CA ALA A 384 23.02 -11.14 12.93
C ALA A 384 23.65 -9.83 13.38
N SER A 385 22.99 -9.03 14.26
CA SER A 385 23.38 -7.68 14.68
C SER A 385 23.58 -6.71 13.50
N ILE A 386 22.75 -6.84 12.45
CA ILE A 386 22.77 -5.96 11.29
C ILE A 386 21.72 -4.87 11.49
N PRO A 387 22.08 -3.58 11.41
CA PRO A 387 21.13 -2.48 11.52
C PRO A 387 20.20 -2.45 10.31
N TYR A 388 18.90 -2.25 10.54
CA TYR A 388 17.89 -2.17 9.48
C TYR A 388 16.83 -1.11 9.76
N LYS A 389 16.13 -0.68 8.72
CA LYS A 389 14.95 0.19 8.80
C LYS A 389 13.81 -0.39 7.95
N ILE A 390 12.58 -0.25 8.45
CA ILE A 390 11.37 -0.72 7.77
C ILE A 390 10.61 0.50 7.26
N PHE A 391 10.32 0.51 5.97
CA PHE A 391 9.42 1.50 5.38
C PHE A 391 8.00 0.94 5.33
N GLY A 392 6.99 1.77 5.73
CA GLY A 392 5.58 1.37 5.76
C GLY A 392 5.15 0.75 7.09
N GLY A 393 5.87 0.99 8.18
CA GLY A 393 5.40 0.82 9.56
C GLY A 393 4.30 1.85 9.89
N LEU A 394 3.81 1.88 11.15
CA LEU A 394 2.91 2.96 11.59
C LEU A 394 3.63 4.30 11.46
N SER A 395 3.10 5.18 10.60
CA SER A 395 3.60 6.55 10.43
C SER A 395 3.64 7.26 11.78
N PHE A 396 4.61 8.16 11.97
CA PHE A 396 4.69 9.01 13.14
C PHE A 396 3.34 9.70 13.45
N TYR A 397 2.72 10.28 12.42
CA TYR A 397 1.41 10.92 12.55
C TYR A 397 0.23 9.96 12.75
N GLN A 398 0.42 8.65 12.60
CA GLN A 398 -0.58 7.61 12.90
C GLN A 398 -0.48 7.06 14.33
N ARG A 399 0.57 7.43 15.10
CA ARG A 399 0.71 7.06 16.51
C ARG A 399 -0.44 7.67 17.30
N LYS A 400 -0.94 6.91 18.29
CA LYS A 400 -2.16 7.29 19.03
C LYS A 400 -2.05 8.69 19.68
N GLU A 401 -0.98 8.93 20.41
CA GLU A 401 -0.71 10.19 21.13
C GLU A 401 -0.60 11.39 20.17
N ILE A 402 0.01 11.19 19.00
CA ILE A 402 0.13 12.21 17.96
C ILE A 402 -1.22 12.50 17.33
N LYS A 403 -2.00 11.45 16.98
CA LYS A 403 -3.38 11.63 16.48
C LYS A 403 -4.30 12.34 17.48
N ASP A 404 -4.13 12.07 18.76
CA ASP A 404 -4.91 12.74 19.81
C ASP A 404 -4.62 14.24 19.82
N ILE A 405 -3.36 14.66 19.69
CA ILE A 405 -2.97 16.07 19.62
C ILE A 405 -3.41 16.71 18.29
N ILE A 406 -3.17 16.04 17.17
CA ILE A 406 -3.63 16.53 15.86
C ILE A 406 -5.15 16.73 15.84
N ALA A 407 -5.91 15.89 16.53
CA ALA A 407 -7.36 16.10 16.67
C ALA A 407 -7.72 17.39 17.43
N TYR A 408 -6.93 17.79 18.46
CA TYR A 408 -7.08 19.12 19.05
C TYR A 408 -6.79 20.23 18.05
N PHE A 409 -5.69 20.14 17.33
CA PHE A 409 -5.31 21.13 16.31
C PHE A 409 -6.39 21.25 15.22
N ARG A 410 -6.93 20.12 14.77
CA ARG A 410 -8.01 20.05 13.77
C ARG A 410 -9.29 20.71 14.29
N LEU A 411 -9.70 20.44 15.54
CA LEU A 411 -10.90 21.02 16.11
C LEU A 411 -10.75 22.54 16.31
N VAL A 412 -9.55 23.04 16.67
CA VAL A 412 -9.26 24.47 16.77
C VAL A 412 -9.33 25.14 15.39
N ALA A 413 -8.78 24.48 14.35
CA ALA A 413 -8.82 25.01 12.98
C ALA A 413 -10.20 24.90 12.35
N ASN A 414 -10.94 23.81 12.60
CA ASN A 414 -12.28 23.56 12.08
C ASN A 414 -13.17 22.99 13.21
N PRO A 415 -13.96 23.85 13.92
CA PRO A 415 -14.86 23.39 14.98
C PRO A 415 -15.94 22.39 14.53
N ASN A 416 -16.23 22.34 13.23
CA ASN A 416 -17.21 21.41 12.66
C ASN A 416 -16.65 20.02 12.40
N ASP A 417 -15.36 19.77 12.66
CA ASP A 417 -14.73 18.46 12.49
C ASP A 417 -15.27 17.43 13.49
N GLU A 418 -16.21 16.64 13.02
CA GLU A 418 -16.92 15.63 13.81
C GLU A 418 -16.00 14.53 14.37
N GLU A 419 -15.04 14.06 13.58
CA GLU A 419 -14.14 12.99 14.01
C GLU A 419 -13.11 13.48 15.02
N ALA A 420 -12.56 14.67 14.84
CA ALA A 420 -11.70 15.33 15.82
C ALA A 420 -12.45 15.57 17.13
N PHE A 421 -13.67 16.09 17.06
CA PHE A 421 -14.53 16.32 18.24
C PHE A 421 -14.77 15.05 19.04
N LYS A 422 -15.21 13.96 18.41
CA LYS A 422 -15.47 12.67 19.06
C LYS A 422 -14.23 12.11 19.73
N ARG A 423 -13.08 12.32 19.14
CA ARG A 423 -11.80 11.81 19.63
C ARG A 423 -11.36 12.49 20.92
N ILE A 424 -11.51 13.81 21.04
CA ILE A 424 -10.90 14.59 22.12
C ILE A 424 -11.87 15.05 23.19
N ILE A 425 -13.18 15.02 23.00
CA ILE A 425 -14.15 15.56 23.97
C ILE A 425 -13.97 15.00 25.39
N ASN A 426 -13.55 13.74 25.50
CA ASN A 426 -13.25 13.06 26.77
C ASN A 426 -11.78 12.62 26.92
N TYR A 427 -10.87 13.18 26.16
CA TYR A 427 -9.44 12.90 26.30
C TYR A 427 -8.62 14.22 26.38
N PRO A 428 -7.82 14.44 27.43
CA PRO A 428 -7.75 13.69 28.71
C PRO A 428 -9.10 13.56 29.39
N THR A 429 -9.23 12.62 30.32
CA THR A 429 -10.52 12.26 30.94
C THR A 429 -11.21 13.47 31.59
N ARG A 430 -12.36 13.89 31.03
CA ARG A 430 -13.20 15.00 31.56
C ARG A 430 -14.52 14.51 32.19
N GLY A 431 -14.76 13.19 32.18
CA GLY A 431 -16.01 12.61 32.70
C GLY A 431 -17.21 12.88 31.80
N ILE A 432 -16.97 13.05 30.48
CA ILE A 432 -18.01 13.10 29.44
C ILE A 432 -18.09 11.71 28.82
N GLY A 433 -19.07 10.92 29.26
CA GLY A 433 -19.21 9.52 28.86
C GLY A 433 -19.82 9.33 27.47
N GLY A 434 -19.74 8.09 26.97
CA GLY A 434 -20.29 7.70 25.65
C GLY A 434 -21.80 7.95 25.50
N THR A 435 -22.59 7.86 26.57
CA THR A 435 -24.02 8.18 26.57
C THR A 435 -24.29 9.67 26.33
N THR A 436 -23.47 10.53 26.89
CA THR A 436 -23.57 11.99 26.65
C THR A 436 -23.19 12.31 25.19
N LEU A 437 -22.10 11.72 24.69
CA LEU A 437 -21.69 11.89 23.30
C LEU A 437 -22.77 11.40 22.33
N GLN A 438 -23.41 10.28 22.64
CA GLN A 438 -24.52 9.74 21.82
C GLN A 438 -25.72 10.71 21.79
N LYS A 439 -26.10 11.32 22.93
CA LYS A 439 -27.16 12.35 22.98
C LYS A 439 -26.81 13.59 22.15
N ILE A 440 -25.55 14.04 22.18
CA ILE A 440 -25.08 15.16 21.35
C ILE A 440 -25.19 14.81 19.86
N ILE A 441 -24.76 13.62 19.44
CA ILE A 441 -24.85 13.15 18.04
C ILE A 441 -26.32 13.04 17.58
N GLU A 442 -27.19 12.48 18.40
CA GLU A 442 -28.64 12.35 18.09
C GLU A 442 -29.30 13.73 17.95
N CYS A 443 -28.98 14.66 18.84
CA CYS A 443 -29.47 16.04 18.80
C CYS A 443 -28.98 16.76 17.54
N ALA A 444 -27.70 16.66 17.22
CA ALA A 444 -27.11 17.28 16.02
C ALA A 444 -27.75 16.73 14.72
N ASN A 445 -27.90 15.42 14.62
CA ASN A 445 -28.56 14.77 13.47
C ASN A 445 -30.04 15.19 13.32
N ALA A 446 -30.77 15.29 14.43
CA ALA A 446 -32.20 15.65 14.40
C ALA A 446 -32.42 17.11 13.97
N LYS A 447 -31.45 17.99 14.24
CA LYS A 447 -31.55 19.43 13.96
C LYS A 447 -30.72 19.89 12.75
N GLY A 448 -29.97 18.97 12.09
CA GLY A 448 -29.07 19.32 11.00
C GLY A 448 -27.93 20.28 11.40
N ALA A 449 -27.53 20.27 12.70
CA ALA A 449 -26.50 21.14 13.26
C ALA A 449 -25.18 20.38 13.43
N SER A 450 -24.05 21.13 13.63
CA SER A 450 -22.77 20.51 13.96
C SER A 450 -22.74 20.07 15.44
N LEU A 451 -21.86 19.12 15.79
CA LEU A 451 -21.68 18.73 17.20
C LEU A 451 -21.19 19.91 18.05
N TRP A 452 -20.41 20.80 17.45
CA TRP A 452 -19.90 22.01 18.09
C TRP A 452 -21.02 23.01 18.42
N ASP A 453 -21.93 23.27 17.45
CA ASP A 453 -23.07 24.16 17.64
C ASP A 453 -23.97 23.68 18.78
N VAL A 454 -24.23 22.36 18.83
CA VAL A 454 -25.07 21.76 19.89
C VAL A 454 -24.49 21.96 21.28
N ILE A 455 -23.15 21.80 21.46
CA ILE A 455 -22.53 21.98 22.80
C ILE A 455 -22.27 23.44 23.16
N THR A 456 -22.16 24.34 22.18
CA THR A 456 -21.99 25.77 22.40
C THR A 456 -23.32 26.42 22.85
N ASN A 457 -24.44 25.95 22.31
CA ASN A 457 -25.77 26.45 22.62
C ASN A 457 -26.77 25.36 23.04
N PRO A 458 -26.50 24.57 24.10
CA PRO A 458 -27.32 23.43 24.50
C PRO A 458 -28.82 23.72 24.66
N PRO A 459 -29.25 24.92 25.22
CA PRO A 459 -30.68 25.25 25.34
C PRO A 459 -31.38 25.42 23.99
N THR A 460 -30.72 26.02 22.99
CA THR A 460 -31.30 26.24 21.65
C THR A 460 -31.61 24.89 20.94
N TYR A 461 -30.80 23.88 21.20
CA TYR A 461 -30.96 22.56 20.60
C TYR A 461 -31.74 21.59 21.49
N ASN A 462 -32.21 22.02 22.67
CA ASN A 462 -32.89 21.15 23.65
C ASN A 462 -32.08 19.91 24.03
N LEU A 463 -30.78 20.05 24.25
CA LEU A 463 -29.91 18.96 24.64
C LEU A 463 -30.22 18.50 26.07
N ASP A 464 -30.78 17.28 26.22
CA ASP A 464 -31.17 16.71 27.53
C ASP A 464 -29.94 16.12 28.25
N ILE A 465 -29.28 16.95 29.07
CA ILE A 465 -28.12 16.59 29.90
C ILE A 465 -28.22 17.24 31.28
N ASN A 466 -27.62 16.61 32.29
CA ASN A 466 -27.61 17.14 33.65
C ASN A 466 -26.65 18.36 33.78
N LYS A 467 -26.91 19.22 34.81
CA LYS A 467 -26.17 20.43 35.07
C LYS A 467 -24.63 20.21 35.20
N GLY A 468 -24.20 19.13 35.84
CA GLY A 468 -22.78 18.81 36.00
C GLY A 468 -22.10 18.51 34.66
N THR A 469 -22.81 17.86 33.73
CA THR A 469 -22.31 17.60 32.35
C THR A 469 -22.28 18.91 31.55
N THR A 470 -23.27 19.77 31.68
CA THR A 470 -23.28 21.10 31.05
C THR A 470 -22.04 21.91 31.46
N THR A 471 -21.71 21.98 32.77
CA THR A 471 -20.51 22.70 33.24
C THR A 471 -19.23 22.15 32.58
N LYS A 472 -19.10 20.82 32.45
CA LYS A 472 -17.93 20.21 31.80
C LYS A 472 -17.85 20.54 30.30
N LEU A 473 -18.98 20.54 29.60
CA LEU A 473 -19.05 20.96 28.20
C LEU A 473 -18.72 22.43 28.04
N THR A 474 -19.24 23.30 28.89
CA THR A 474 -18.91 24.76 28.89
C THR A 474 -17.41 24.97 29.05
N ALA A 475 -16.76 24.32 30.03
CA ALA A 475 -15.32 24.40 30.21
C ALA A 475 -14.51 23.92 29.00
N PHE A 476 -14.99 22.84 28.31
CA PHE A 476 -14.38 22.39 27.08
C PHE A 476 -14.56 23.36 25.92
N VAL A 477 -15.74 23.98 25.79
CA VAL A 477 -16.03 25.02 24.78
C VAL A 477 -15.15 26.24 25.02
N GLU A 478 -15.01 26.68 26.24
CA GLU A 478 -14.15 27.84 26.62
C GLU A 478 -12.68 27.55 26.27
N LEU A 479 -12.17 26.38 26.61
CA LEU A 479 -10.80 25.95 26.28
C LEU A 479 -10.51 26.04 24.79
N ILE A 480 -11.36 25.42 23.98
CA ILE A 480 -11.18 25.39 22.52
C ILE A 480 -11.38 26.80 21.92
N SER A 481 -12.38 27.56 22.39
CA SER A 481 -12.63 28.91 21.90
C SER A 481 -11.47 29.86 22.18
N ASN A 482 -10.74 29.67 23.30
CA ASN A 482 -9.53 30.43 23.59
C ASN A 482 -8.44 30.22 22.56
N PHE A 483 -8.24 28.96 22.11
CA PHE A 483 -7.27 28.63 21.05
C PHE A 483 -7.74 29.15 19.68
N ILE A 484 -9.04 29.06 19.36
CA ILE A 484 -9.59 29.57 18.09
C ILE A 484 -9.29 31.08 17.94
N ARG A 485 -9.38 31.86 19.02
CA ARG A 485 -9.06 33.29 18.97
C ARG A 485 -7.60 33.60 18.65
N GLN A 486 -6.69 32.68 18.96
CA GLN A 486 -5.26 32.83 18.71
C GLN A 486 -4.84 32.30 17.30
N LEU A 487 -5.69 31.55 16.62
CA LEU A 487 -5.38 30.83 15.40
C LEU A 487 -4.77 31.70 14.28
N ALA A 488 -5.23 32.92 14.11
CA ALA A 488 -4.76 33.83 13.07
C ALA A 488 -3.64 34.78 13.53
N MET A 489 -3.22 34.70 14.80
CA MET A 489 -2.25 35.65 15.40
C MET A 489 -0.96 34.96 15.84
N THR A 490 -0.97 33.64 15.99
CA THR A 490 0.11 32.89 16.61
C THR A 490 0.60 31.82 15.65
N ASP A 491 1.92 31.65 15.50
CA ASP A 491 2.50 30.62 14.67
C ASP A 491 2.17 29.20 15.18
N ALA A 492 2.35 28.20 14.29
CA ALA A 492 2.00 26.81 14.57
C ALA A 492 2.70 26.23 15.80
N TYR A 493 3.98 26.53 16.01
CA TYR A 493 4.77 26.02 17.14
C TYR A 493 4.28 26.60 18.48
N SER A 494 4.11 27.91 18.53
CA SER A 494 3.69 28.62 19.75
C SER A 494 2.28 28.22 20.17
N LEU A 495 1.33 28.22 19.23
CA LEU A 495 -0.05 27.79 19.48
C LEU A 495 -0.14 26.28 19.80
N GLY A 496 0.60 25.44 19.05
CA GLY A 496 0.63 24.01 19.30
C GLY A 496 1.19 23.65 20.67
N THR A 497 2.22 24.35 21.13
CA THR A 497 2.79 24.20 22.48
C THR A 497 1.76 24.58 23.56
N GLU A 498 1.03 25.64 23.35
CA GLU A 498 -0.01 26.09 24.27
C GLU A 498 -1.18 25.09 24.35
N ILE A 499 -1.64 24.61 23.22
CA ILE A 499 -2.70 23.57 23.14
C ILE A 499 -2.26 22.30 23.88
N ILE A 500 -1.05 21.80 23.68
CA ILE A 500 -0.53 20.59 24.32
C ILE A 500 -0.48 20.76 25.85
N LYS A 501 -0.07 21.93 26.35
CA LYS A 501 0.01 22.22 27.79
C LYS A 501 -1.38 22.41 28.41
N GLN A 502 -2.20 23.28 27.86
CA GLN A 502 -3.50 23.65 28.44
C GLN A 502 -4.59 22.60 28.27
N SER A 503 -4.51 21.73 27.20
CA SER A 503 -5.43 20.61 27.05
C SER A 503 -5.30 19.56 28.14
N GLY A 504 -4.14 19.54 28.85
CA GLY A 504 -3.81 18.55 29.88
C GLY A 504 -3.16 17.28 29.37
N ILE A 505 -2.94 17.13 28.05
CA ILE A 505 -2.30 15.93 27.46
C ILE A 505 -0.88 15.76 27.98
N TRP A 506 -0.11 16.84 28.05
CA TRP A 506 1.24 16.81 28.61
C TRP A 506 1.25 16.26 30.04
N ALA A 507 0.35 16.75 30.88
CA ALA A 507 0.23 16.33 32.28
C ALA A 507 -0.22 14.87 32.41
N ASP A 508 -1.12 14.41 31.55
CA ASP A 508 -1.59 13.03 31.51
C ASP A 508 -0.45 12.05 31.16
N LEU A 509 0.34 12.36 30.14
CA LEU A 509 1.49 11.55 29.72
C LEU A 509 2.69 11.66 30.68
N ALA A 510 2.84 12.78 31.39
CA ALA A 510 3.92 12.97 32.37
C ALA A 510 3.77 12.12 33.66
N GLN A 511 2.55 11.66 33.96
CA GLN A 511 2.27 10.82 35.14
C GLN A 511 2.73 9.38 34.93
N GLY A 512 2.84 8.91 33.70
CA GLY A 512 3.27 7.56 33.37
C GLY A 512 4.78 7.38 33.51
N THR A 513 5.20 6.25 34.06
CA THR A 513 6.63 5.87 34.23
C THR A 513 7.04 4.64 33.45
N SER A 514 6.11 4.04 32.68
CA SER A 514 6.42 2.88 31.85
C SER A 514 7.30 3.28 30.64
N PRO A 515 8.08 2.34 30.07
CA PRO A 515 8.83 2.60 28.84
C PRO A 515 7.96 3.14 27.69
N ASP A 516 6.70 2.66 27.60
CA ASP A 516 5.74 3.15 26.60
C ASP A 516 5.34 4.63 26.83
N ASP A 517 5.19 5.04 28.10
CA ASP A 517 4.83 6.43 28.43
C ASP A 517 6.01 7.38 28.16
N ILE A 518 7.25 6.90 28.40
CA ILE A 518 8.46 7.65 28.05
C ILE A 518 8.52 7.84 26.52
N ALA A 519 8.33 6.78 25.76
CA ALA A 519 8.33 6.86 24.29
C ALA A 519 7.22 7.78 23.74
N ARG A 520 6.04 7.84 24.38
CA ARG A 520 4.98 8.78 23.99
C ARG A 520 5.36 10.23 24.26
N ARG A 521 6.07 10.53 25.36
CA ARG A 521 6.59 11.88 25.64
C ARG A 521 7.64 12.30 24.61
N GLU A 522 8.59 11.40 24.30
CA GLU A 522 9.58 11.64 23.25
C GLU A 522 8.90 11.94 21.90
N ASN A 523 7.82 11.23 21.56
CA ASN A 523 7.03 11.51 20.36
C ASN A 523 6.37 12.91 20.39
N LEU A 524 5.94 13.40 21.55
CA LEU A 524 5.43 14.77 21.67
C LEU A 524 6.52 15.81 21.46
N GLU A 525 7.69 15.59 22.04
CA GLU A 525 8.85 16.46 21.87
C GLU A 525 9.30 16.49 20.41
N GLU A 526 9.30 15.33 19.74
CA GLU A 526 9.58 15.20 18.28
C GLU A 526 8.53 15.98 17.45
N LEU A 527 7.23 15.91 17.80
CA LEU A 527 6.19 16.70 17.14
C LEU A 527 6.46 18.20 17.28
N LEU A 528 6.76 18.67 18.49
CA LEU A 528 7.05 20.10 18.74
C LEU A 528 8.31 20.56 18.01
N ALA A 529 9.36 19.74 17.98
CA ALA A 529 10.57 20.01 17.19
C ALA A 529 10.26 20.11 15.68
N GLY A 530 9.40 19.23 15.16
CA GLY A 530 8.93 19.28 13.77
C GLY A 530 8.12 20.55 13.48
N MET A 531 7.28 20.99 14.41
CA MET A 531 6.52 22.24 14.26
C MET A 531 7.42 23.48 14.29
N GLN A 532 8.45 23.49 15.14
CA GLN A 532 9.44 24.57 15.17
C GLN A 532 10.19 24.64 13.84
N ALA A 533 10.68 23.50 13.36
CA ALA A 533 11.38 23.43 12.08
C ALA A 533 10.52 23.91 10.91
N PHE A 534 9.23 23.55 10.89
CA PHE A 534 8.26 24.02 9.90
C PHE A 534 8.15 25.55 9.89
N VAL A 535 8.04 26.19 11.07
CA VAL A 535 7.94 27.65 11.20
C VAL A 535 9.24 28.32 10.75
N ASP A 536 10.40 27.79 11.18
CA ASP A 536 11.70 28.35 10.86
C ASP A 536 11.99 28.26 9.35
N GLU A 537 11.72 27.12 8.69
CA GLU A 537 11.85 26.93 7.25
C GLU A 537 11.01 27.93 6.45
N ARG A 538 9.75 28.17 6.87
CA ARG A 538 8.87 29.14 6.20
C ARG A 538 9.37 30.58 6.35
N ARG A 539 9.89 30.94 7.52
CA ARG A 539 10.49 32.26 7.77
C ARG A 539 11.76 32.46 6.93
N GLU A 540 12.62 31.45 6.85
CA GLU A 540 13.82 31.50 6.00
C GLU A 540 13.49 31.62 4.51
N GLU A 541 12.38 31.02 4.06
CA GLU A 541 11.87 31.16 2.69
C GLU A 541 11.13 32.50 2.43
N GLY A 542 10.98 33.38 3.43
CA GLY A 542 10.21 34.62 3.34
C GLY A 542 8.69 34.42 3.22
N ARG A 543 8.18 33.32 3.77
CA ARG A 543 6.75 32.89 3.73
C ARG A 543 6.14 32.96 5.12
N GLU A 544 6.27 34.09 5.78
CA GLU A 544 5.78 34.30 7.15
C GLU A 544 4.25 34.15 7.28
N ASP A 545 3.51 34.42 6.22
CA ASP A 545 2.07 34.24 6.08
C ASP A 545 1.60 32.78 5.99
N GLU A 546 2.53 31.83 5.85
CA GLU A 546 2.27 30.38 5.80
C GLU A 546 2.82 29.65 7.05
N THR A 547 2.96 30.28 8.20
CA THR A 547 3.49 29.70 9.44
C THR A 547 2.43 29.28 10.44
N PHE A 548 1.16 29.39 10.12
CA PHE A 548 0.05 29.14 11.03
C PHE A 548 -0.28 27.66 11.20
N LEU A 549 -1.04 27.35 12.25
CA LEU A 549 -1.46 25.99 12.58
C LEU A 549 -2.25 25.32 11.42
N THR A 550 -3.03 26.09 10.67
CA THR A 550 -3.77 25.62 9.49
C THR A 550 -2.86 25.11 8.38
N ASP A 551 -1.72 25.78 8.18
CA ASP A 551 -0.74 25.41 7.14
C ASP A 551 0.05 24.16 7.56
N PHE A 552 0.42 24.08 8.83
CA PHE A 552 1.02 22.88 9.41
C PHE A 552 0.09 21.66 9.26
N LEU A 553 -1.20 21.79 9.57
CA LEU A 553 -2.18 20.71 9.40
C LEU A 553 -2.34 20.25 7.95
N GLN A 554 -2.22 21.17 7.01
CA GLN A 554 -2.25 20.81 5.58
C GLN A 554 -1.01 19.98 5.19
N GLU A 555 0.16 20.34 5.69
CA GLU A 555 1.40 19.59 5.45
C GLU A 555 1.31 18.18 6.09
N VAL A 556 0.88 18.09 7.34
CA VAL A 556 0.70 16.83 8.06
C VAL A 556 -0.29 15.89 7.36
N ALA A 557 -1.41 16.42 6.84
CA ALA A 557 -2.40 15.62 6.12
C ALA A 557 -1.85 14.98 4.84
N LEU A 558 -0.85 15.61 4.24
CA LEU A 558 -0.21 15.17 2.99
C LEU A 558 1.11 14.42 3.21
N TYR A 559 1.55 14.29 4.48
CA TYR A 559 2.81 13.64 4.83
C TYR A 559 2.77 12.13 4.62
N SER A 560 3.86 11.57 4.07
CA SER A 560 4.05 10.13 3.92
C SER A 560 5.31 9.65 4.66
N ASP A 561 5.38 8.35 5.00
CA ASP A 561 6.56 7.77 5.68
C ASP A 561 7.85 7.85 4.85
N LEU A 562 7.72 8.07 3.53
CA LEU A 562 8.87 8.26 2.64
C LEU A 562 9.50 9.66 2.79
N ASP A 563 8.80 10.59 3.44
CA ASP A 563 9.25 11.97 3.66
C ASP A 563 10.11 12.13 4.93
N LYS A 564 10.31 11.06 5.72
CA LYS A 564 11.17 11.10 6.92
C LYS A 564 12.62 11.38 6.55
N ALA A 565 13.22 12.31 7.28
CA ALA A 565 14.67 12.53 7.23
C ALA A 565 15.41 11.25 7.67
N ASP A 566 16.45 10.88 6.92
CA ASP A 566 17.33 9.76 7.27
C ASP A 566 18.34 10.25 8.32
N ASP A 567 18.54 9.52 9.40
CA ASP A 567 19.55 9.82 10.44
C ASP A 567 21.00 9.64 9.94
N GLY A 568 21.18 9.33 8.65
CA GLY A 568 22.46 9.16 7.98
C GLY A 568 23.22 7.88 8.37
N SER A 569 22.70 7.07 9.30
CA SER A 569 23.35 5.82 9.67
C SER A 569 23.10 4.74 8.61
N PRO A 570 24.15 3.95 8.20
CA PRO A 570 23.98 2.92 7.17
C PRO A 570 23.12 1.76 7.72
N LYS A 571 21.91 1.58 7.16
CA LYS A 571 20.93 0.55 7.56
C LYS A 571 20.40 -0.19 6.34
N VAL A 572 20.17 -1.49 6.45
CA VAL A 572 19.47 -2.28 5.42
C VAL A 572 18.01 -1.82 5.33
N SER A 573 17.54 -1.56 4.13
CA SER A 573 16.16 -1.08 3.88
C SER A 573 15.21 -2.25 3.64
N LEU A 574 14.13 -2.35 4.43
CA LEU A 574 13.05 -3.34 4.29
C LEU A 574 11.78 -2.62 3.87
N MET A 575 11.18 -3.00 2.73
CA MET A 575 9.96 -2.33 2.25
C MET A 575 9.15 -3.19 1.28
N THR A 576 7.90 -2.81 1.08
CA THR A 576 7.12 -3.38 -0.02
C THR A 576 7.65 -2.87 -1.37
N ILE A 577 7.47 -3.66 -2.42
CA ILE A 577 7.87 -3.26 -3.78
C ILE A 577 7.19 -1.94 -4.20
N HIS A 578 5.94 -1.72 -3.77
CA HIS A 578 5.23 -0.46 -4.03
C HIS A 578 5.93 0.75 -3.39
N ALA A 579 6.45 0.60 -2.17
CA ALA A 579 7.20 1.66 -1.48
C ALA A 579 8.59 1.90 -2.10
N ALA A 580 9.15 0.91 -2.81
CA ALA A 580 10.44 1.02 -3.48
C ALA A 580 10.36 1.78 -4.81
N LYS A 581 9.16 2.07 -5.33
CA LYS A 581 9.02 2.87 -6.56
C LYS A 581 9.62 4.26 -6.38
N GLY A 582 10.46 4.67 -7.34
CA GLY A 582 11.22 5.93 -7.28
C GLY A 582 12.57 5.84 -6.54
N LEU A 583 12.82 4.76 -5.79
CA LEU A 583 14.10 4.53 -5.12
C LEU A 583 15.04 3.68 -5.99
N GLU A 584 16.34 3.61 -5.59
CA GLU A 584 17.36 2.81 -6.26
C GLU A 584 18.40 2.37 -5.22
N PHE A 585 18.97 1.17 -5.41
CA PHE A 585 19.91 0.55 -4.49
C PHE A 585 20.96 -0.26 -5.24
N PRO A 586 22.23 -0.23 -4.83
CA PRO A 586 23.28 -1.06 -5.42
C PRO A 586 22.95 -2.57 -5.41
N VAL A 587 22.32 -3.07 -4.34
CA VAL A 587 21.97 -4.48 -4.17
C VAL A 587 20.51 -4.64 -3.73
N VAL A 588 19.73 -5.39 -4.51
CA VAL A 588 18.31 -5.62 -4.24
C VAL A 588 18.02 -7.11 -4.09
N PHE A 589 17.31 -7.46 -3.02
CA PHE A 589 16.72 -8.78 -2.80
C PHE A 589 15.21 -8.69 -2.98
N VAL A 590 14.67 -9.39 -3.99
CA VAL A 590 13.22 -9.53 -4.21
C VAL A 590 12.81 -10.88 -3.65
N VAL A 591 12.05 -10.87 -2.56
CA VAL A 591 11.78 -12.07 -1.77
C VAL A 591 10.32 -12.52 -1.87
N GLY A 592 10.09 -13.82 -1.66
CA GLY A 592 8.75 -14.40 -1.66
C GLY A 592 8.11 -14.48 -3.05
N LEU A 593 8.89 -14.83 -4.08
CA LEU A 593 8.40 -15.08 -5.42
C LEU A 593 7.67 -16.41 -5.51
N GLU A 594 6.43 -16.43 -5.03
CA GLU A 594 5.59 -17.64 -4.89
C GLU A 594 4.18 -17.39 -5.42
N GLU A 595 3.58 -18.43 -6.00
CA GLU A 595 2.16 -18.40 -6.37
C GLU A 595 1.30 -18.08 -5.13
N ASN A 596 0.22 -17.32 -5.32
CA ASN A 596 -0.69 -16.81 -4.31
C ASN A 596 -0.11 -15.72 -3.38
N ILE A 597 1.18 -15.39 -3.48
CA ILE A 597 1.82 -14.27 -2.81
C ILE A 597 2.26 -13.23 -3.84
N PHE A 598 3.07 -13.64 -4.83
CA PHE A 598 3.55 -12.80 -5.90
C PHE A 598 3.66 -13.62 -7.21
N PRO A 599 2.59 -13.64 -8.05
CA PRO A 599 1.36 -12.83 -7.99
C PRO A 599 0.44 -13.23 -6.83
N ASN A 600 -0.35 -12.26 -6.34
CA ASN A 600 -1.36 -12.57 -5.34
C ASN A 600 -2.51 -13.41 -5.94
N ALA A 601 -3.23 -14.17 -5.09
CA ALA A 601 -4.26 -15.11 -5.53
C ALA A 601 -5.41 -14.45 -6.34
N ILE A 602 -5.75 -13.20 -6.01
CA ILE A 602 -6.82 -12.46 -6.70
C ILE A 602 -6.37 -12.08 -8.10
N ALA A 603 -5.17 -11.51 -8.22
CA ALA A 603 -4.59 -11.09 -9.50
C ALA A 603 -4.35 -12.28 -10.46
N ALA A 604 -4.06 -13.46 -9.93
CA ALA A 604 -3.86 -14.65 -10.73
C ALA A 604 -5.08 -15.05 -11.60
N SER A 605 -6.29 -14.59 -11.23
CA SER A 605 -7.54 -14.89 -11.93
C SER A 605 -7.90 -13.89 -13.06
N SER A 606 -7.23 -12.72 -13.11
CA SER A 606 -7.50 -11.65 -14.08
C SER A 606 -6.25 -11.32 -14.89
N ARG A 607 -6.35 -11.38 -16.23
CA ARG A 607 -5.23 -11.02 -17.10
C ARG A 607 -4.72 -9.61 -16.86
N LYS A 608 -5.63 -8.64 -16.68
CA LYS A 608 -5.28 -7.24 -16.42
C LYS A 608 -4.49 -7.10 -15.11
N GLU A 609 -4.94 -7.75 -14.06
CA GLU A 609 -4.28 -7.71 -12.73
C GLU A 609 -2.96 -8.48 -12.75
N LEU A 610 -2.90 -9.61 -13.50
CA LEU A 610 -1.66 -10.37 -13.67
C LEU A 610 -0.59 -9.55 -14.41
N GLU A 611 -0.98 -8.78 -15.44
CA GLU A 611 -0.08 -7.85 -16.12
C GLU A 611 0.43 -6.74 -15.19
N GLU A 612 -0.39 -6.27 -14.23
CA GLU A 612 0.04 -5.30 -13.23
C GLU A 612 1.01 -5.92 -12.20
N GLU A 613 0.78 -7.13 -11.73
CA GLU A 613 1.73 -7.85 -10.86
C GLU A 613 3.07 -8.09 -11.59
N ARG A 614 3.05 -8.35 -12.93
CA ARG A 614 4.30 -8.45 -13.70
C ARG A 614 5.03 -7.11 -13.78
N ARG A 615 4.32 -5.98 -13.94
CA ARG A 615 4.93 -4.64 -13.84
C ARG A 615 5.52 -4.39 -12.44
N LEU A 616 4.86 -4.93 -11.40
CA LEU A 616 5.39 -4.82 -10.04
C LEU A 616 6.73 -5.56 -9.90
N LEU A 617 6.89 -6.75 -10.50
CA LEU A 617 8.19 -7.44 -10.54
C LEU A 617 9.22 -6.67 -11.38
N TYR A 618 8.82 -6.10 -12.52
CA TYR A 618 9.66 -5.21 -13.31
C TYR A 618 10.17 -4.02 -12.48
N VAL A 619 9.27 -3.38 -11.70
CA VAL A 619 9.67 -2.31 -10.78
C VAL A 619 10.70 -2.82 -9.78
N ALA A 620 10.48 -3.99 -9.15
CA ALA A 620 11.41 -4.55 -8.17
C ALA A 620 12.81 -4.80 -8.74
N ILE A 621 12.90 -5.46 -9.89
CA ILE A 621 14.19 -5.77 -10.57
C ILE A 621 14.90 -4.46 -10.96
N THR A 622 14.18 -3.48 -11.49
CA THR A 622 14.76 -2.20 -11.94
C THR A 622 15.13 -1.23 -10.81
N ARG A 623 14.93 -1.63 -9.53
CA ARG A 623 15.52 -0.89 -8.39
C ARG A 623 16.98 -1.20 -8.18
N ALA A 624 17.48 -2.33 -8.71
CA ALA A 624 18.86 -2.75 -8.60
C ALA A 624 19.77 -1.97 -9.58
N GLU A 625 20.88 -1.46 -9.05
CA GLU A 625 21.93 -0.86 -9.86
C GLU A 625 22.94 -1.90 -10.33
N GLN A 626 23.46 -2.74 -9.40
CA GLN A 626 24.59 -3.64 -9.65
C GLN A 626 24.23 -5.11 -9.49
N LEU A 627 23.51 -5.49 -8.42
CA LEU A 627 23.18 -6.87 -8.09
C LEU A 627 21.69 -7.02 -7.77
N CYS A 628 21.08 -8.06 -8.34
CA CYS A 628 19.70 -8.42 -8.08
C CYS A 628 19.59 -9.89 -7.70
N TYR A 629 18.91 -10.17 -6.58
CA TYR A 629 18.66 -11.51 -6.05
C TYR A 629 17.16 -11.76 -6.02
N LEU A 630 16.73 -12.91 -6.54
CA LEU A 630 15.35 -13.37 -6.48
C LEU A 630 15.28 -14.60 -5.57
N THR A 631 14.31 -14.62 -4.65
CA THR A 631 14.15 -15.76 -3.74
C THR A 631 12.71 -16.22 -3.61
N ASN A 632 12.50 -17.48 -3.31
CA ASN A 632 11.21 -18.02 -2.91
C ASN A 632 11.38 -19.04 -1.78
N ALA A 633 10.31 -19.27 -1.00
CA ALA A 633 10.21 -20.34 -0.04
C ALA A 633 9.17 -21.38 -0.49
N LYS A 634 9.50 -22.70 -0.41
CA LYS A 634 8.54 -23.76 -0.74
C LYS A 634 7.42 -23.90 0.28
N ASN A 635 7.67 -23.48 1.52
CA ASN A 635 6.66 -23.44 2.56
C ASN A 635 6.78 -22.18 3.44
N ARG A 636 5.64 -21.68 3.90
CA ARG A 636 5.51 -20.53 4.82
C ARG A 636 4.51 -20.82 5.92
N TYR A 637 4.78 -20.30 7.10
CA TYR A 637 3.79 -20.29 8.18
C TYR A 637 2.86 -19.09 8.00
N HIS A 638 1.57 -19.36 7.70
CA HIS A 638 0.58 -18.32 7.46
C HIS A 638 -0.77 -18.70 8.08
N PHE A 639 -1.44 -17.78 8.78
CA PHE A 639 -2.71 -17.98 9.46
C PHE A 639 -2.79 -19.25 10.34
N GLY A 640 -1.72 -19.54 11.11
CA GLY A 640 -1.73 -20.69 12.02
C GLY A 640 -1.41 -22.04 11.37
N SER A 641 -1.13 -22.09 10.06
CA SER A 641 -0.82 -23.31 9.32
C SER A 641 0.39 -23.14 8.40
N ILE A 642 1.02 -24.25 8.05
CA ILE A 642 2.08 -24.29 7.06
C ILE A 642 1.42 -24.40 5.69
N GLN A 643 1.72 -23.46 4.80
CA GLN A 643 1.27 -23.47 3.42
C GLN A 643 2.44 -23.81 2.51
N PHE A 644 2.19 -24.70 1.55
CA PHE A 644 3.16 -25.06 0.51
C PHE A 644 2.83 -24.26 -0.75
N ASN A 645 3.82 -23.51 -1.24
CA ASN A 645 3.66 -22.66 -2.40
C ASN A 645 4.59 -23.12 -3.52
N ASN A 646 4.10 -23.08 -4.77
CA ASN A 646 4.93 -23.23 -5.94
C ASN A 646 5.72 -21.93 -6.21
N PRO A 647 6.90 -22.02 -6.84
CA PRO A 647 7.59 -20.84 -7.33
C PRO A 647 6.70 -19.99 -8.25
N SER A 648 6.86 -18.67 -8.21
CA SER A 648 6.09 -17.72 -9.03
C SER A 648 6.21 -18.04 -10.51
N ARG A 649 5.08 -17.97 -11.23
CA ARG A 649 5.06 -18.13 -12.70
C ARG A 649 5.92 -17.07 -13.42
N PHE A 650 6.13 -15.93 -12.82
CA PHE A 650 6.94 -14.84 -13.40
C PHE A 650 8.42 -15.20 -13.55
N LEU A 651 8.92 -16.18 -12.80
CA LEU A 651 10.28 -16.68 -12.99
C LEU A 651 10.48 -17.34 -14.37
N LYS A 652 9.40 -17.88 -14.98
CA LYS A 652 9.42 -18.42 -16.34
C LYS A 652 9.33 -17.34 -17.42
N ASP A 653 8.84 -16.16 -17.06
CA ASP A 653 8.71 -15.02 -17.96
C ASP A 653 10.05 -14.27 -18.15
N ILE A 654 11.04 -14.53 -17.28
CA ILE A 654 12.41 -14.01 -17.43
C ILE A 654 13.23 -15.02 -18.25
N ASP A 655 13.92 -14.53 -19.29
CA ASP A 655 14.78 -15.37 -20.12
C ASP A 655 15.88 -16.04 -19.26
N PRO A 656 16.01 -17.39 -19.29
CA PRO A 656 17.02 -18.13 -18.52
C PRO A 656 18.46 -17.67 -18.78
N ALA A 657 18.74 -17.07 -19.94
CA ALA A 657 20.05 -16.51 -20.25
C ALA A 657 20.53 -15.45 -19.25
N TYR A 658 19.59 -14.76 -18.57
CA TYR A 658 19.86 -13.67 -17.63
C TYR A 658 19.74 -14.09 -16.16
N ILE A 659 19.39 -15.34 -15.87
CA ILE A 659 19.30 -15.88 -14.50
C ILE A 659 20.49 -16.82 -14.25
N ASP A 660 21.12 -16.66 -13.10
CA ASP A 660 22.12 -17.59 -12.57
C ASP A 660 21.42 -18.53 -11.57
N ALA A 661 21.10 -19.74 -12.06
CA ALA A 661 20.51 -20.80 -11.25
C ALA A 661 21.55 -21.77 -10.68
N GLU A 662 22.85 -21.65 -11.03
CA GLU A 662 23.92 -22.54 -10.55
C GLU A 662 24.24 -22.33 -9.07
N ASN A 663 23.85 -21.20 -8.50
CA ASN A 663 23.93 -20.94 -7.06
C ASN A 663 22.75 -21.53 -6.25
N LEU A 664 22.03 -22.49 -6.80
CA LEU A 664 21.11 -23.29 -6.00
C LEU A 664 21.93 -24.02 -4.92
N PRO A 665 21.51 -23.98 -3.62
CA PRO A 665 22.21 -24.70 -2.56
C PRO A 665 22.23 -26.21 -2.71
N PHE A 666 21.73 -26.72 -3.82
CA PHE A 666 21.71 -28.12 -4.24
C PHE A 666 22.55 -28.29 -5.51
N GLY A 667 23.88 -28.31 -5.31
CA GLY A 667 24.82 -28.64 -6.35
C GLY A 667 24.50 -30.02 -6.94
N GLY A 668 24.40 -30.11 -8.24
CA GLY A 668 24.63 -31.28 -9.02
C GLY A 668 23.44 -32.16 -9.35
N ILE A 669 22.50 -31.65 -10.14
CA ILE A 669 21.88 -32.44 -11.23
C ILE A 669 21.71 -31.43 -12.38
N GLY A 670 22.33 -31.79 -13.54
CA GLY A 670 22.61 -30.90 -14.66
C GLY A 670 21.55 -29.90 -15.08
N ASN A 671 22.02 -28.86 -15.70
CA ASN A 671 21.43 -27.74 -16.46
C ASN A 671 19.96 -27.90 -16.92
N ARG A 672 19.00 -28.14 -16.03
CA ARG A 672 17.57 -28.06 -16.33
C ARG A 672 16.82 -27.54 -15.13
N MET A 673 16.11 -26.44 -15.31
CA MET A 673 15.10 -25.97 -14.36
C MET A 673 14.12 -27.11 -14.05
N PRO A 674 13.62 -27.30 -12.80
CA PRO A 674 12.73 -28.43 -12.44
C PRO A 674 11.42 -28.55 -13.23
N TRP A 675 11.15 -27.64 -14.13
CA TRP A 675 9.95 -27.55 -14.98
C TRP A 675 10.20 -27.74 -16.49
N ASP A 676 11.45 -28.01 -16.94
CA ASP A 676 11.78 -28.14 -18.36
C ASP A 676 11.65 -29.60 -18.93
N GLU A 677 11.11 -30.53 -18.16
CA GLU A 677 10.78 -31.82 -18.73
C GLU A 677 9.35 -31.83 -19.29
N PRO A 678 9.19 -31.86 -20.63
CA PRO A 678 8.02 -32.51 -21.19
C PRO A 678 8.18 -34.01 -20.86
N ALA A 679 7.19 -34.60 -20.23
CA ALA A 679 7.14 -36.04 -19.96
C ALA A 679 7.40 -36.80 -21.24
N LYS A 680 8.64 -37.18 -21.50
CA LYS A 680 9.01 -38.18 -22.47
C LYS A 680 9.18 -39.48 -21.69
N ASP A 681 8.09 -40.22 -21.62
CA ASP A 681 8.11 -41.62 -21.27
C ASP A 681 8.86 -42.40 -22.38
N SER A 682 10.20 -42.54 -22.23
CA SER A 682 11.06 -43.28 -23.16
C SER A 682 11.26 -44.74 -22.74
N ARG A 683 10.27 -45.38 -22.11
CA ARG A 683 10.33 -46.82 -21.75
C ARG A 683 9.58 -47.78 -22.69
N TRP A 684 9.07 -47.33 -23.85
CA TRP A 684 8.32 -48.19 -24.75
C TRP A 684 8.84 -48.20 -26.21
N GLN A 685 10.13 -48.08 -26.40
CA GLN A 685 10.73 -48.27 -27.75
C GLN A 685 11.65 -49.50 -27.82
N ASN A 686 11.20 -50.68 -27.41
CA ASN A 686 11.77 -51.94 -27.83
C ASN A 686 10.76 -53.06 -27.55
N ALA A 687 9.70 -53.13 -28.34
CA ALA A 687 8.93 -54.36 -28.52
C ALA A 687 8.47 -54.42 -29.99
N ASN A 688 8.97 -55.41 -30.69
CA ASN A 688 8.61 -55.74 -32.08
C ASN A 688 7.10 -55.90 -32.26
N PRO A 689 6.52 -55.49 -33.39
CA PRO A 689 5.09 -55.66 -33.65
C PRO A 689 4.79 -57.11 -34.09
N VAL A 690 4.12 -57.86 -33.23
CA VAL A 690 3.38 -59.03 -33.67
C VAL A 690 1.94 -58.57 -33.97
N ALA A 691 1.63 -58.64 -35.28
CA ALA A 691 0.29 -58.34 -35.76
C ALA A 691 -0.69 -59.45 -35.35
N THR A 692 -1.64 -59.09 -34.48
CA THR A 692 -2.86 -59.91 -34.30
C THR A 692 -4.07 -58.97 -34.49
N GLN A 693 -4.79 -59.25 -35.58
CA GLN A 693 -6.09 -58.67 -35.91
C GLN A 693 -7.11 -59.07 -34.85
N PHE A 694 -7.67 -58.12 -34.12
CA PHE A 694 -8.92 -58.32 -33.40
C PHE A 694 -10.02 -57.48 -34.04
N LYS A 695 -11.06 -58.19 -34.50
CA LYS A 695 -12.31 -57.63 -35.02
C LYS A 695 -12.99 -56.80 -33.90
N ALA A 696 -13.52 -55.67 -34.30
CA ALA A 696 -14.34 -54.81 -33.43
C ALA A 696 -15.71 -55.43 -33.19
N ASP A 697 -16.07 -55.69 -31.91
CA ASP A 697 -17.43 -55.94 -31.48
C ASP A 697 -18.06 -54.66 -30.96
N PRO A 698 -19.37 -54.45 -31.22
CA PRO A 698 -20.01 -53.19 -30.92
C PRO A 698 -20.34 -53.08 -29.40
N ARG A 699 -19.95 -51.98 -28.81
CA ARG A 699 -20.23 -51.67 -27.42
C ARG A 699 -21.74 -51.61 -27.13
N PRO A 700 -22.26 -52.21 -26.04
CA PRO A 700 -23.62 -52.02 -25.61
C PRO A 700 -23.79 -50.63 -25.00
N LYS A 701 -24.86 -49.93 -25.41
CA LYS A 701 -25.30 -48.67 -24.80
C LYS A 701 -25.76 -48.93 -23.36
N ILE A 702 -25.04 -48.35 -22.38
CA ILE A 702 -25.54 -48.34 -20.99
C ILE A 702 -26.51 -47.15 -20.86
N THR A 703 -27.78 -47.46 -20.78
CA THR A 703 -28.83 -46.54 -20.39
C THR A 703 -28.76 -46.33 -18.88
N ALA A 704 -28.62 -45.06 -18.43
CA ALA A 704 -28.70 -44.70 -17.02
C ALA A 704 -30.10 -44.95 -16.47
N PRO A 705 -30.25 -45.49 -15.26
CA PRO A 705 -31.54 -45.69 -14.66
C PRO A 705 -32.19 -44.35 -14.30
N ARG A 706 -33.43 -44.15 -14.80
CA ARG A 706 -34.32 -43.05 -14.37
C ARG A 706 -34.69 -43.25 -12.90
N MET A 707 -34.42 -42.26 -12.05
CA MET A 707 -35.00 -42.14 -10.73
C MET A 707 -36.48 -41.79 -10.86
N PRO A 708 -37.37 -42.42 -10.05
CA PRO A 708 -38.79 -42.10 -10.09
C PRO A 708 -39.07 -40.72 -9.49
N GLU A 709 -39.80 -39.91 -10.23
CA GLU A 709 -40.40 -38.64 -9.76
C GLU A 709 -41.29 -38.90 -8.54
N ARG A 710 -40.91 -38.38 -7.37
CA ARG A 710 -41.82 -38.27 -6.22
C ARG A 710 -42.82 -37.16 -6.51
N ALA A 711 -44.07 -37.53 -6.67
CA ALA A 711 -45.19 -36.65 -6.72
C ALA A 711 -45.28 -35.80 -5.43
N VAL A 712 -45.17 -34.49 -5.57
CA VAL A 712 -45.40 -33.52 -4.50
C VAL A 712 -46.88 -33.30 -4.43
N ASN A 713 -47.56 -33.83 -3.38
CA ASN A 713 -48.92 -33.50 -3.09
C ASN A 713 -49.02 -32.03 -2.60
N PRO A 714 -49.93 -31.21 -3.11
CA PRO A 714 -50.16 -29.88 -2.62
C PRO A 714 -50.82 -29.90 -1.24
N LEU A 715 -50.20 -29.25 -0.27
CA LEU A 715 -50.71 -29.01 1.07
C LEU A 715 -52.09 -28.32 1.00
N SER A 716 -53.07 -28.92 1.62
CA SER A 716 -54.45 -28.40 1.71
C SER A 716 -54.48 -27.04 2.42
N GLU A 717 -55.43 -26.19 2.04
CA GLU A 717 -55.59 -24.83 2.60
C GLU A 717 -55.84 -24.78 4.12
N ARG A 718 -56.26 -25.86 4.72
CA ARG A 718 -56.41 -25.98 6.18
C ARG A 718 -55.10 -25.95 6.96
N THR A 719 -53.98 -26.36 6.35
CA THR A 719 -52.64 -26.33 6.99
C THR A 719 -52.01 -24.93 6.90
N LYS A 720 -52.39 -24.13 5.91
CA LYS A 720 -51.94 -22.73 5.79
C LYS A 720 -52.59 -21.82 6.82
N GLN A 721 -53.84 -22.06 7.19
CA GLN A 721 -54.56 -21.25 8.21
C GLN A 721 -54.09 -21.52 9.64
N ARG A 722 -53.54 -22.71 9.93
CA ARG A 722 -53.01 -23.03 11.28
C ARG A 722 -51.64 -22.43 11.57
N LEU A 723 -50.84 -22.07 10.54
CA LEU A 723 -49.51 -21.41 10.67
C LEU A 723 -49.63 -19.89 10.84
N ILE A 724 -50.78 -19.28 10.64
CA ILE A 724 -50.99 -17.83 10.76
C ILE A 724 -51.61 -17.45 12.13
N SER A 725 -52.19 -18.42 12.88
CA SER A 725 -52.83 -18.15 14.16
C SER A 725 -52.00 -18.43 15.42
N GLU A 726 -50.79 -18.96 15.31
CA GLU A 726 -49.85 -19.15 16.44
C GLU A 726 -48.64 -18.23 16.35
N GLY A 727 -48.89 -16.92 16.29
CA GLY A 727 -47.88 -15.86 16.51
C GLY A 727 -47.75 -15.56 18.00
N GLY A 728 -47.00 -16.38 18.74
CA GLY A 728 -46.71 -16.12 20.13
C GLY A 728 -45.62 -17.03 20.67
N ASN A 729 -44.48 -16.42 21.09
CA ASN A 729 -43.39 -17.03 21.87
C ASN A 729 -42.25 -17.73 21.11
N PHE A 730 -41.41 -16.92 20.51
CA PHE A 730 -39.96 -17.23 20.40
C PHE A 730 -39.12 -16.20 21.19
N LYS A 731 -39.25 -16.19 22.50
CA LYS A 731 -38.27 -15.65 23.45
C LYS A 731 -38.10 -16.71 24.55
N ARG A 732 -37.05 -17.52 24.43
CA ARG A 732 -36.29 -18.26 25.46
C ARG A 732 -35.58 -19.48 24.85
N LEU A 733 -34.41 -19.23 24.25
CA LEU A 733 -33.35 -20.24 24.15
C LEU A 733 -32.00 -19.54 23.82
N SER A 734 -31.62 -18.60 24.67
CA SER A 734 -30.27 -18.03 24.68
C SER A 734 -29.79 -17.62 26.07
N ALA A 735 -30.11 -18.46 27.07
CA ALA A 735 -29.67 -18.27 28.46
C ALA A 735 -29.43 -19.61 29.13
N ALA A 736 -28.46 -20.39 28.64
CA ALA A 736 -27.90 -21.54 29.35
C ALA A 736 -26.58 -22.01 28.74
N ILE A 737 -25.58 -21.15 28.63
CA ILE A 737 -24.15 -21.53 28.64
C ILE A 737 -23.37 -20.31 29.17
N SER A 738 -23.40 -20.09 30.47
CA SER A 738 -22.39 -19.41 31.24
C SER A 738 -22.61 -19.69 32.71
N ASN A 739 -21.87 -20.61 33.25
CA ASN A 739 -21.34 -20.70 34.61
C ASN A 739 -21.11 -22.15 35.00
N GLY A 740 -19.93 -22.46 35.44
CA GLY A 740 -19.58 -23.71 36.05
C GLY A 740 -18.10 -24.00 35.88
N GLY A 741 -17.32 -23.36 36.70
CA GLY A 741 -15.89 -23.68 36.87
C GLY A 741 -15.67 -24.81 37.87
N ARG A 742 -14.45 -25.33 37.82
CA ARG A 742 -13.68 -26.08 38.85
C ARG A 742 -14.14 -27.43 39.29
N GLN A 743 -13.41 -28.48 39.05
CA GLN A 743 -12.43 -29.13 39.96
C GLN A 743 -12.09 -30.52 39.42
N THR A 744 -10.80 -30.76 39.40
CA THR A 744 -10.01 -31.95 39.71
C THR A 744 -10.76 -33.24 40.07
N GLU A 745 -10.40 -34.34 39.41
CA GLU A 745 -9.77 -35.48 40.13
C GLU A 745 -9.40 -36.63 39.16
N THR A 746 -8.29 -37.22 39.49
CA THR A 746 -7.63 -38.43 39.03
C THR A 746 -8.51 -39.72 39.17
N SER A 747 -8.38 -40.62 38.19
CA SER A 747 -8.10 -42.08 38.53
C SER A 747 -7.99 -42.96 37.27
N THR A 748 -6.86 -43.53 37.12
CA THR A 748 -6.40 -44.88 36.75
C THR A 748 -7.40 -45.96 36.39
N LEU A 749 -6.95 -46.81 35.47
CA LEU A 749 -6.99 -48.28 35.27
C LEU A 749 -7.47 -48.65 33.86
N SER A 750 -6.61 -49.16 33.04
CA SER A 750 -6.02 -50.47 32.84
C SER A 750 -6.82 -51.42 31.94
N ALA A 751 -6.04 -52.00 31.00
CA ALA A 751 -6.23 -53.30 30.35
C ALA A 751 -7.38 -53.49 29.39
N GLY A 752 -7.21 -53.97 28.22
CA GLY A 752 -6.38 -55.02 27.66
C GLY A 752 -6.83 -55.43 26.29
N VAL A 753 -5.84 -55.93 25.57
CA VAL A 753 -5.88 -57.13 24.70
C VAL A 753 -6.73 -57.12 23.39
N GLY A 754 -5.98 -57.10 22.27
CA GLY A 754 -6.02 -58.25 21.37
C GLY A 754 -6.54 -58.01 19.94
N GLY A 755 -5.71 -58.31 19.00
CA GLY A 755 -6.13 -59.01 17.80
C GLY A 755 -5.87 -58.34 16.45
N ASN A 756 -4.75 -58.65 15.90
CA ASN A 756 -4.44 -59.02 14.50
C ASN A 756 -5.42 -58.64 13.38
N SER A 757 -5.00 -57.97 12.31
CA SER A 757 -4.41 -58.56 11.11
C SER A 757 -4.77 -57.77 9.86
N ALA A 758 -3.73 -57.56 9.07
CA ALA A 758 -3.62 -57.62 7.62
C ALA A 758 -4.05 -56.50 6.71
N GLN A 759 -2.98 -55.88 6.17
CA GLN A 759 -2.70 -55.63 4.73
C GLN A 759 -3.61 -54.70 3.93
N SER A 760 -3.08 -53.52 3.64
CA SER A 760 -2.36 -52.97 2.47
C SER A 760 -3.23 -52.34 1.40
N PRO A 761 -2.72 -51.55 0.51
CA PRO A 761 -2.02 -50.28 0.61
C PRO A 761 -2.63 -49.19 -0.29
N THR A 762 -2.05 -48.03 -0.27
CA THR A 762 -1.98 -46.94 -1.24
C THR A 762 -2.64 -45.62 -0.86
N GLY A 763 -1.75 -44.62 -0.82
CA GLY A 763 -2.14 -43.23 -0.71
C GLY A 763 -1.14 -42.44 0.12
N SER A 764 0.01 -42.04 -0.45
CA SER A 764 1.05 -41.26 0.16
C SER A 764 0.56 -39.84 0.46
N SER A 765 0.14 -39.59 1.70
CA SER A 765 0.12 -38.28 2.31
C SER A 765 1.43 -38.11 3.08
N THR A 766 2.34 -37.26 2.58
CA THR A 766 3.60 -36.90 3.23
C THR A 766 3.32 -36.04 4.48
N THR A 767 3.03 -36.65 5.59
CA THR A 767 2.96 -35.99 6.90
C THR A 767 4.34 -36.03 7.54
N PHE A 768 4.93 -34.84 7.84
CA PHE A 768 6.08 -34.73 8.73
C PHE A 768 5.66 -35.17 10.14
N GLY A 769 6.04 -36.39 10.53
CA GLY A 769 5.82 -36.94 11.86
C GLY A 769 7.05 -36.77 12.77
N THR A 770 6.87 -36.84 14.08
CA THR A 770 7.96 -37.09 15.02
C THR A 770 8.46 -38.51 14.78
N VAL A 771 9.65 -38.67 14.18
CA VAL A 771 10.27 -39.98 13.99
C VAL A 771 10.86 -40.41 15.31
N SER A 772 10.65 -41.69 15.71
CA SER A 772 11.22 -42.29 16.92
C SER A 772 12.74 -42.20 16.86
N ALA A 773 13.39 -41.82 17.96
CA ALA A 773 14.85 -41.72 18.08
C ALA A 773 15.61 -42.99 17.67
N SER A 774 14.95 -44.15 17.65
CA SER A 774 15.49 -45.46 17.23
C SER A 774 15.66 -45.60 15.70
N GLN A 775 15.11 -44.67 14.88
CA GLN A 775 15.19 -44.72 13.42
C GLN A 775 16.22 -43.74 12.83
N LEU A 776 16.92 -42.95 13.67
CA LEU A 776 17.90 -41.96 13.23
C LEU A 776 19.31 -42.48 13.52
N SER A 777 20.19 -42.52 12.52
CA SER A 777 21.59 -42.87 12.65
C SER A 777 22.52 -41.69 12.30
N VAL A 778 23.72 -41.70 12.85
CA VAL A 778 24.79 -40.77 12.44
C VAL A 778 25.11 -41.01 10.96
N GLY A 779 25.19 -39.91 10.19
CA GLY A 779 25.34 -39.93 8.73
C GLY A 779 24.03 -39.89 7.96
N ALA A 780 22.86 -40.07 8.59
CA ALA A 780 21.58 -39.98 7.92
C ALA A 780 21.31 -38.56 7.43
N THR A 781 20.75 -38.45 6.23
CA THR A 781 20.26 -37.20 5.69
C THR A 781 18.81 -36.99 6.12
N ILE A 782 18.52 -35.85 6.73
CA ILE A 782 17.17 -35.49 7.17
C ILE A 782 16.68 -34.23 6.51
N GLU A 783 15.37 -34.15 6.29
CA GLU A 783 14.68 -32.93 5.89
C GLU A 783 13.91 -32.42 7.09
N HIS A 784 14.36 -31.28 7.64
CA HIS A 784 13.74 -30.62 8.80
C HIS A 784 12.85 -29.47 8.35
N LEU A 785 11.63 -29.39 8.87
CA LEU A 785 10.60 -28.43 8.47
C LEU A 785 11.06 -26.96 8.50
N ARG A 786 11.99 -26.61 9.38
CA ARG A 786 12.46 -25.26 9.61
C ARG A 786 13.83 -24.95 8.98
N PHE A 787 14.71 -25.96 8.87
CA PHE A 787 16.11 -25.76 8.52
C PHE A 787 16.51 -26.39 7.18
N GLY A 788 15.56 -27.07 6.49
CA GLY A 788 15.81 -27.74 5.23
C GLY A 788 16.57 -29.06 5.40
N ILE A 789 17.34 -29.41 4.37
CA ILE A 789 18.10 -30.68 4.35
C ILE A 789 19.42 -30.52 5.10
N GLY A 790 19.73 -31.53 5.94
CA GLY A 790 20.96 -31.59 6.70
C GLY A 790 21.41 -33.02 6.96
N VAL A 791 22.68 -33.21 7.35
CA VAL A 791 23.27 -34.51 7.70
C VAL A 791 23.49 -34.60 9.20
N VAL A 792 23.10 -35.70 9.81
CA VAL A 792 23.26 -35.97 11.23
C VAL A 792 24.73 -36.28 11.54
N GLU A 793 25.39 -35.45 12.35
CA GLU A 793 26.81 -35.63 12.73
C GLU A 793 26.99 -36.42 14.02
N ALA A 794 26.10 -36.21 14.99
CA ALA A 794 26.15 -36.88 16.30
C ALA A 794 24.76 -37.03 16.89
N ILE A 795 24.56 -38.08 17.67
CA ILE A 795 23.35 -38.30 18.49
C ILE A 795 23.82 -38.53 19.94
N GLU A 796 23.30 -37.75 20.87
CA GLU A 796 23.67 -37.74 22.28
C GLU A 796 22.42 -37.89 23.16
N GLY A 797 22.56 -38.60 24.29
CA GLY A 797 21.49 -38.83 25.27
C GLY A 797 20.65 -40.07 24.98
N SER A 798 19.70 -40.38 25.82
CA SER A 798 18.79 -41.52 25.70
C SER A 798 17.36 -41.15 26.07
N GLY A 799 16.38 -41.85 25.46
CA GLY A 799 14.94 -41.64 25.70
C GLY A 799 14.46 -40.26 25.27
N GLU A 800 13.67 -39.61 26.09
CA GLU A 800 13.03 -38.31 25.76
C GLU A 800 14.01 -37.12 25.64
N ASN A 801 15.23 -37.26 26.15
CA ASN A 801 16.27 -36.22 26.10
C ASN A 801 17.30 -36.45 24.98
N THR A 802 17.02 -37.31 24.04
CA THR A 802 17.91 -37.58 22.88
C THR A 802 18.02 -36.32 22.00
N LYS A 803 19.27 -35.91 21.76
CA LYS A 803 19.63 -34.76 20.92
C LYS A 803 20.41 -35.22 19.70
N ALA A 804 20.07 -34.70 18.53
CA ALA A 804 20.83 -34.89 17.31
C ALA A 804 21.56 -33.60 16.95
N THR A 805 22.83 -33.65 16.68
CA THR A 805 23.60 -32.57 16.07
C THR A 805 23.56 -32.77 14.56
N VAL A 806 23.01 -31.81 13.86
CA VAL A 806 22.76 -31.86 12.40
C VAL A 806 23.40 -30.65 11.75
N THR A 807 24.18 -30.88 10.71
CA THR A 807 24.71 -29.81 9.87
C THR A 807 23.82 -29.63 8.65
N PHE A 808 23.04 -28.57 8.65
CA PHE A 808 22.17 -28.16 7.56
C PHE A 808 22.93 -27.35 6.51
N ARG A 809 22.60 -27.55 5.23
CA ARG A 809 23.30 -26.90 4.11
C ARG A 809 23.32 -25.36 4.22
N ASN A 810 22.21 -24.75 4.60
CA ASN A 810 22.08 -23.28 4.67
C ASN A 810 22.01 -22.73 6.10
N ALA A 811 21.63 -23.54 7.09
CA ALA A 811 21.46 -23.11 8.47
C ALA A 811 22.67 -23.46 9.39
N GLY A 812 23.71 -24.12 8.83
CA GLY A 812 24.89 -24.56 9.58
C GLY A 812 24.59 -25.62 10.65
N ARG A 813 25.50 -25.79 11.59
CA ARG A 813 25.41 -26.83 12.65
C ARG A 813 24.36 -26.44 13.69
N LYS A 814 23.37 -27.34 13.95
CA LYS A 814 22.27 -27.15 14.93
C LYS A 814 22.10 -28.40 15.77
N GLN A 815 21.77 -28.21 17.03
CA GLN A 815 21.42 -29.31 17.94
C GLN A 815 19.89 -29.37 18.07
N LEU A 816 19.30 -30.51 17.75
CA LEU A 816 17.85 -30.75 17.76
C LEU A 816 17.50 -31.71 18.90
N LEU A 817 16.54 -31.37 19.74
CA LEU A 817 15.92 -32.28 20.68
C LEU A 817 14.86 -33.11 19.95
N LEU A 818 15.11 -34.40 19.76
CA LEU A 818 14.32 -35.27 18.88
C LEU A 818 12.86 -35.40 19.28
N LYS A 819 12.54 -35.25 20.56
CA LYS A 819 11.15 -35.24 21.06
C LYS A 819 10.26 -34.16 20.40
N PHE A 820 10.87 -33.03 20.03
CA PHE A 820 10.12 -31.88 19.47
C PHE A 820 10.47 -31.58 18.01
N ALA A 821 11.47 -32.24 17.47
CA ALA A 821 11.94 -31.99 16.13
C ALA A 821 11.05 -32.71 15.11
N LYS A 822 10.42 -31.95 14.21
CA LYS A 822 9.63 -32.48 13.09
C LYS A 822 10.53 -32.57 11.85
N PHE A 823 10.93 -33.79 11.49
CA PHE A 823 11.80 -34.05 10.34
C PHE A 823 11.40 -35.37 9.66
N LYS A 824 11.87 -35.53 8.44
CA LYS A 824 11.77 -36.77 7.65
C LYS A 824 13.19 -37.26 7.37
N VAL A 825 13.44 -38.55 7.48
CA VAL A 825 14.68 -39.17 7.03
C VAL A 825 14.56 -39.42 5.52
N LEU A 826 15.57 -38.98 4.75
CA LEU A 826 15.58 -39.08 3.29
C LEU A 826 16.28 -40.36 2.81
#